data_b4a005d8e9ed354f8f4eaf2515727d28
#
_entry.id   b4a005d8e9ed354f8f4eaf2515727d28
#
_cell.length_a   1.000
_cell.length_b   1.000
_cell.length_c   1.000
_cell.angle_alpha   90.00
_cell.angle_beta   90.00
_cell.angle_gamma   90.00
#
_symmetry.space_group_name_H-M   'P 1'
#
loop_
_entity.id
_entity.type
_entity.pdbx_description
1 polymer ?
#
loop_
_entity_poly.entity_id
_entity_poly.type
_entity_poly.pdbx_seq_one_letter_code
_entity_poly.pdbx_strand_id
1 'polypeptide(L)'
;MRITRTAGVHLALVGFALVLVGRAGWVQLHQRTRWQAEARGQQTVAKAMPAVRGRILDAAGIVLVDSRELVRLDVAPTEVRDRAALAAALRRIGVPAPFVQRATDLRRKWVELPGQHLATDVADLLAMRGIHPRRVIERVPPATAGLRNLLGIVDREGRAVGGVEAALDGVLRGRDGRTILVRAGRNGALTSPEERVEPPVPGQTVVLTLHQGLQDIAERSLADAITALDARGGDVVVLDPRDGAIRALASRRARPDATGATALTEPYEPGSTLKPFVAAALLDRGRARVDESIPTYDGRFTLNGRTIADVHEARSLTFAEVMQYSSNIGIVQFAQRLTPREQYAVLRDAGFGMVTGAPYPSESPGRLRPVSEWSLQSPASLAMGYEIAVTPLQLALAYGAIANGGELLEPQLVQEVRDADGGVTYRASRRVVRRLMSEATARTMRGLLRDVVEGGTATAADLAVYSLGGKSGTARRTRDDGRGYEANAYTASFVGLFPAEDPQLVILVKLDDPKGAYGGVTAAPVTKAVLAAAIAARDAALDPSGLRGPPPTPSPAVAVTADAASDDPPGAVRTTGAAPAPPPVAPPVPIAFDPPIRPPVTFDLARPSRPEGVVDSLRAVPDVTGLPTRAAVRALHAAGFRVVLVGEGAGSSTMPAAGTLLPAGALIRLPSAR
;
A
#
# COMPACT_ATOMS: atom_id res chain seq x y z
N MET A 1 7.55 -57.79 76.18
CA MET A 1 6.61 -58.31 75.13
C MET A 1 7.43 -58.45 73.84
N ARG A 2 7.86 -59.67 73.44
CA ARG A 2 8.64 -59.85 72.20
C ARG A 2 7.67 -59.79 71.02
N ILE A 3 7.71 -58.75 70.23
CA ILE A 3 6.91 -58.66 68.97
C ILE A 3 7.41 -59.78 68.05
N THR A 4 6.52 -60.71 67.74
CA THR A 4 6.85 -61.73 66.77
C THR A 4 7.11 -61.17 65.42
N ARG A 5 8.01 -61.76 64.60
CA ARG A 5 8.37 -61.27 63.25
C ARG A 5 7.12 -61.05 62.37
N THR A 6 6.11 -61.86 62.53
CA THR A 6 4.82 -61.70 61.83
C THR A 6 4.04 -60.48 62.27
N ALA A 7 4.00 -60.19 63.57
CA ALA A 7 3.36 -58.95 64.06
C ALA A 7 4.03 -57.70 63.56
N GLY A 8 5.35 -57.70 63.42
CA GLY A 8 6.13 -56.56 62.84
C GLY A 8 5.75 -56.33 61.36
N VAL A 9 5.62 -57.42 60.58
CA VAL A 9 5.21 -57.30 59.15
C VAL A 9 3.78 -56.76 59.04
N HIS A 10 2.87 -57.23 59.90
CA HIS A 10 1.46 -56.76 59.91
C HIS A 10 1.41 -55.24 60.27
N LEU A 11 2.19 -54.80 61.25
CA LEU A 11 2.24 -53.40 61.64
C LEU A 11 2.78 -52.52 60.52
N ALA A 12 3.80 -52.99 59.79
CA ALA A 12 4.36 -52.29 58.61
C ALA A 12 3.34 -52.18 57.47
N LEU A 13 2.58 -53.25 57.21
CA LEU A 13 1.54 -53.27 56.19
C LEU A 13 0.37 -52.35 56.57
N VAL A 14 -0.06 -52.32 57.82
CA VAL A 14 -1.09 -51.41 58.29
C VAL A 14 -0.59 -49.94 58.21
N GLY A 15 0.65 -49.68 58.63
CA GLY A 15 1.24 -48.34 58.51
C GLY A 15 1.33 -47.88 57.03
N PHE A 16 1.73 -48.75 56.11
CA PHE A 16 1.75 -48.49 54.68
C PHE A 16 0.34 -48.22 54.13
N ALA A 17 -0.67 -49.04 54.53
CA ALA A 17 -2.04 -48.84 54.14
C ALA A 17 -2.61 -47.47 54.61
N LEU A 18 -2.26 -47.04 55.84
CA LEU A 18 -2.66 -45.74 56.40
C LEU A 18 -1.99 -44.58 55.60
N VAL A 19 -0.73 -44.74 55.21
CA VAL A 19 -0.04 -43.73 54.36
C VAL A 19 -0.71 -43.63 52.98
N LEU A 20 -1.08 -44.78 52.38
CA LEU A 20 -1.79 -44.80 51.11
C LEU A 20 -3.16 -44.12 51.21
N VAL A 21 -3.94 -44.42 52.26
CA VAL A 21 -5.25 -43.80 52.50
C VAL A 21 -5.09 -42.28 52.76
N GLY A 22 -4.11 -41.89 53.57
CA GLY A 22 -3.80 -40.50 53.80
C GLY A 22 -3.39 -39.74 52.51
N ARG A 23 -2.56 -40.39 51.69
CA ARG A 23 -2.17 -39.84 50.38
C ARG A 23 -3.34 -39.76 49.41
N ALA A 24 -4.17 -40.78 49.34
CA ALA A 24 -5.39 -40.76 48.51
C ALA A 24 -6.34 -39.64 48.94
N GLY A 25 -6.57 -39.50 50.27
CA GLY A 25 -7.36 -38.41 50.82
C GLY A 25 -6.79 -37.03 50.49
N TRP A 26 -5.47 -36.88 50.61
CA TRP A 26 -4.79 -35.62 50.23
C TRP A 26 -4.98 -35.31 48.75
N VAL A 27 -4.78 -36.25 47.86
CA VAL A 27 -4.99 -36.07 46.40
C VAL A 27 -6.43 -35.72 46.10
N GLN A 28 -7.38 -36.44 46.71
CA GLN A 28 -8.81 -36.23 46.47
C GLN A 28 -9.36 -34.93 47.05
N LEU A 29 -8.86 -34.46 48.16
CA LEU A 29 -9.38 -33.26 48.83
C LEU A 29 -8.61 -31.99 48.42
N HIS A 30 -7.27 -32.05 48.37
CA HIS A 30 -6.44 -30.87 48.12
C HIS A 30 -5.99 -30.72 46.67
N GLN A 31 -5.84 -31.81 45.93
CA GLN A 31 -5.35 -31.76 44.54
C GLN A 31 -6.45 -32.07 43.51
N ARG A 32 -7.71 -32.20 43.94
CA ARG A 32 -8.85 -32.56 43.10
C ARG A 32 -8.99 -31.64 41.89
N THR A 33 -8.94 -30.32 42.10
CA THR A 33 -9.09 -29.34 41.03
C THR A 33 -7.97 -29.42 40.00
N ARG A 34 -6.74 -29.66 40.47
CA ARG A 34 -5.56 -29.81 39.60
C ARG A 34 -5.69 -31.07 38.74
N TRP A 35 -5.94 -32.20 39.35
CA TRP A 35 -6.06 -33.48 38.62
C TRP A 35 -7.29 -33.53 37.71
N GLN A 36 -8.39 -32.88 38.10
CA GLN A 36 -9.56 -32.75 37.24
C GLN A 36 -9.25 -31.84 36.02
N ALA A 37 -8.51 -30.76 36.20
CA ALA A 37 -8.09 -29.90 35.09
C ALA A 37 -7.16 -30.63 34.12
N GLU A 38 -6.21 -31.40 34.67
CA GLU A 38 -5.27 -32.20 33.87
C GLU A 38 -5.95 -33.34 33.12
N ALA A 39 -6.88 -34.06 33.77
CA ALA A 39 -7.70 -35.08 33.15
C ALA A 39 -8.62 -34.52 32.05
N ARG A 40 -9.24 -33.35 32.30
CA ARG A 40 -10.02 -32.64 31.27
C ARG A 40 -9.13 -32.27 30.09
N GLY A 41 -7.91 -31.73 30.32
CA GLY A 41 -6.95 -31.41 29.28
C GLY A 41 -6.57 -32.58 28.39
N GLN A 42 -6.47 -33.80 28.98
CA GLN A 42 -6.19 -35.04 28.24
C GLN A 42 -7.42 -35.57 27.48
N GLN A 43 -8.60 -35.29 27.97
CA GLN A 43 -9.87 -35.79 27.41
C GLN A 43 -10.51 -34.84 26.41
N THR A 44 -10.06 -33.57 26.35
CA THR A 44 -10.62 -32.58 25.45
C THR A 44 -9.70 -32.30 24.26
N VAL A 45 -10.30 -32.03 23.10
CA VAL A 45 -9.65 -31.56 21.90
C VAL A 45 -10.27 -30.21 21.51
N ALA A 46 -9.47 -29.17 21.50
CA ALA A 46 -9.91 -27.89 20.98
C ALA A 46 -9.81 -27.89 19.45
N LYS A 47 -10.93 -27.70 18.78
CA LYS A 47 -11.01 -27.53 17.32
C LYS A 47 -11.21 -26.05 17.02
N ALA A 48 -10.32 -25.44 16.28
CA ALA A 48 -10.47 -24.07 15.83
C ALA A 48 -11.65 -23.93 14.87
N MET A 49 -12.43 -22.86 15.03
CA MET A 49 -13.48 -22.42 14.12
C MET A 49 -12.99 -21.14 13.45
N PRO A 50 -12.56 -21.18 12.18
CA PRO A 50 -12.03 -20.00 11.54
C PRO A 50 -13.08 -18.90 11.43
N ALA A 51 -12.65 -17.66 11.72
CA ALA A 51 -13.46 -16.46 11.53
C ALA A 51 -13.57 -16.12 10.04
N VAL A 52 -14.73 -15.60 9.65
CA VAL A 52 -14.90 -15.02 8.31
C VAL A 52 -14.14 -13.70 8.24
N ARG A 53 -13.22 -13.58 7.28
CA ARG A 53 -12.47 -12.36 7.05
C ARG A 53 -13.37 -11.28 6.50
N GLY A 54 -13.25 -10.05 7.01
CA GLY A 54 -14.08 -8.90 6.66
C GLY A 54 -14.02 -8.54 5.16
N ARG A 55 -15.06 -7.89 4.67
CA ARG A 55 -15.15 -7.44 3.27
C ARG A 55 -14.29 -6.21 3.03
N ILE A 56 -13.88 -6.04 1.78
CA ILE A 56 -13.32 -4.78 1.29
C ILE A 56 -14.28 -4.24 0.22
N LEU A 57 -14.79 -3.03 0.46
CA LEU A 57 -15.73 -2.35 -0.41
C LEU A 57 -15.08 -1.12 -1.02
N ASP A 58 -15.58 -0.66 -2.15
CA ASP A 58 -15.26 0.66 -2.71
C ASP A 58 -16.06 1.76 -2.00
N ALA A 59 -15.85 3.02 -2.39
CA ALA A 59 -16.53 4.19 -1.82
C ALA A 59 -18.06 4.19 -2.03
N ALA A 60 -18.56 3.50 -3.05
CA ALA A 60 -19.98 3.33 -3.34
C ALA A 60 -20.59 2.09 -2.66
N GLY A 61 -19.80 1.31 -1.94
CA GLY A 61 -20.23 0.07 -1.28
C GLY A 61 -20.18 -1.17 -2.18
N ILE A 62 -19.56 -1.07 -3.36
CA ILE A 62 -19.37 -2.22 -4.25
C ILE A 62 -18.30 -3.15 -3.65
N VAL A 63 -18.56 -4.46 -3.66
CA VAL A 63 -17.67 -5.46 -3.10
C VAL A 63 -16.44 -5.66 -4.01
N LEU A 64 -15.27 -5.30 -3.52
CA LEU A 64 -13.99 -5.52 -4.20
C LEU A 64 -13.36 -6.87 -3.81
N VAL A 65 -13.48 -7.25 -2.53
CA VAL A 65 -12.97 -8.52 -1.99
C VAL A 65 -13.95 -9.06 -0.97
N ASP A 66 -14.31 -10.33 -1.11
CA ASP A 66 -15.22 -11.01 -0.18
C ASP A 66 -14.63 -12.35 0.31
N SER A 67 -15.26 -12.92 1.32
CA SER A 67 -14.98 -14.27 1.80
C SER A 67 -16.22 -15.14 1.59
N ARG A 68 -16.05 -16.27 0.93
CA ARG A 68 -17.11 -17.25 0.70
C ARG A 68 -16.96 -18.41 1.66
N GLU A 69 -18.08 -18.83 2.23
CA GLU A 69 -18.14 -20.05 3.00
C GLU A 69 -18.46 -21.22 2.07
N LEU A 70 -17.53 -22.16 2.02
CA LEU A 70 -17.61 -23.37 1.22
C LEU A 70 -17.58 -24.58 2.13
N VAL A 71 -18.03 -25.71 1.63
CA VAL A 71 -17.91 -27.01 2.29
C VAL A 71 -17.03 -27.94 1.45
N ARG A 72 -16.08 -28.57 2.12
CA ARG A 72 -15.36 -29.72 1.61
C ARG A 72 -16.06 -30.95 2.16
N LEU A 73 -16.26 -31.95 1.32
CA LEU A 73 -16.97 -33.15 1.70
C LEU A 73 -15.98 -34.29 1.98
N ASP A 74 -16.08 -34.89 3.15
CA ASP A 74 -15.40 -36.12 3.48
C ASP A 74 -16.46 -37.24 3.58
N VAL A 75 -16.12 -38.45 3.17
CA VAL A 75 -17.04 -39.58 3.16
C VAL A 75 -16.52 -40.70 4.08
N ALA A 76 -17.37 -41.20 4.95
CA ALA A 76 -17.17 -42.45 5.68
C ALA A 76 -17.96 -43.57 4.99
N PRO A 77 -17.38 -44.34 4.04
CA PRO A 77 -18.11 -45.29 3.20
C PRO A 77 -18.90 -46.35 3.97
N THR A 78 -18.44 -46.71 5.18
CA THR A 78 -19.09 -47.69 6.06
C THR A 78 -20.38 -47.17 6.70
N GLU A 79 -20.57 -45.85 6.75
CA GLU A 79 -21.78 -45.22 7.31
C GLU A 79 -22.84 -44.94 6.23
N VAL A 80 -22.47 -44.99 4.95
CA VAL A 80 -23.35 -44.69 3.82
C VAL A 80 -24.33 -45.83 3.60
N ARG A 81 -25.65 -45.55 3.68
CA ARG A 81 -26.72 -46.52 3.46
C ARG A 81 -26.95 -46.78 1.98
N ASP A 82 -27.10 -45.72 1.17
CA ASP A 82 -27.33 -45.80 -0.27
C ASP A 82 -26.10 -45.33 -1.04
N ARG A 83 -25.26 -46.28 -1.46
CA ARG A 83 -24.02 -46.01 -2.20
C ARG A 83 -24.27 -45.65 -3.68
N ALA A 84 -25.41 -46.15 -4.23
CA ALA A 84 -25.75 -45.82 -5.60
C ALA A 84 -26.19 -44.35 -5.72
N ALA A 85 -27.06 -43.92 -4.79
CA ALA A 85 -27.45 -42.50 -4.69
C ALA A 85 -26.25 -41.58 -4.42
N LEU A 86 -25.34 -41.99 -3.50
CA LEU A 86 -24.11 -41.26 -3.25
C LEU A 86 -23.26 -41.13 -4.53
N ALA A 87 -23.03 -42.22 -5.24
CA ALA A 87 -22.22 -42.19 -6.46
C ALA A 87 -22.85 -41.32 -7.55
N ALA A 88 -24.17 -41.33 -7.68
CA ALA A 88 -24.89 -40.46 -8.63
C ALA A 88 -24.76 -38.98 -8.24
N ALA A 89 -24.95 -38.66 -6.96
CA ALA A 89 -24.83 -37.28 -6.46
C ALA A 89 -23.40 -36.73 -6.60
N LEU A 90 -22.38 -37.52 -6.29
CA LEU A 90 -20.96 -37.13 -6.45
C LEU A 90 -20.59 -36.88 -7.93
N ARG A 91 -21.09 -37.70 -8.87
CA ARG A 91 -20.89 -37.48 -10.29
C ARG A 91 -21.57 -36.19 -10.76
N ARG A 92 -22.75 -35.87 -10.27
CA ARG A 92 -23.50 -34.67 -10.61
C ARG A 92 -22.73 -33.41 -10.25
N ILE A 93 -22.02 -33.37 -9.12
CA ILE A 93 -21.17 -32.24 -8.69
C ILE A 93 -19.75 -32.29 -9.28
N GLY A 94 -19.49 -33.19 -10.23
CA GLY A 94 -18.22 -33.25 -10.95
C GLY A 94 -17.06 -33.91 -10.21
N VAL A 95 -17.32 -34.73 -9.18
CA VAL A 95 -16.24 -35.46 -8.49
C VAL A 95 -15.64 -36.50 -9.45
N PRO A 96 -14.29 -36.52 -9.63
CA PRO A 96 -13.63 -37.46 -10.54
C PRO A 96 -13.91 -38.92 -10.18
N ALA A 97 -14.10 -39.78 -11.21
CA ALA A 97 -14.47 -41.18 -11.07
C ALA A 97 -13.62 -41.99 -10.07
N PRO A 98 -12.28 -41.82 -9.96
CA PRO A 98 -11.47 -42.53 -8.97
C PRO A 98 -11.85 -42.20 -7.51
N PHE A 99 -12.33 -40.97 -7.26
CA PHE A 99 -12.78 -40.57 -5.92
C PHE A 99 -14.16 -41.07 -5.62
N VAL A 100 -15.07 -41.13 -6.61
CA VAL A 100 -16.40 -41.75 -6.47
C VAL A 100 -16.26 -43.24 -6.13
N GLN A 101 -15.36 -43.97 -6.81
CA GLN A 101 -15.09 -45.38 -6.49
C GLN A 101 -14.56 -45.55 -5.06
N ARG A 102 -13.61 -44.69 -4.65
CA ARG A 102 -13.10 -44.73 -3.26
C ARG A 102 -14.16 -44.41 -2.22
N ALA A 103 -15.04 -43.45 -2.50
CA ALA A 103 -16.14 -43.05 -1.60
C ALA A 103 -17.21 -44.12 -1.43
N THR A 104 -17.29 -45.10 -2.32
CA THR A 104 -18.24 -46.25 -2.24
C THR A 104 -17.58 -47.55 -1.82
N ASP A 105 -16.25 -47.60 -1.62
CA ASP A 105 -15.49 -48.80 -1.23
C ASP A 105 -15.53 -49.00 0.29
N LEU A 106 -16.22 -50.05 0.74
CA LEU A 106 -16.36 -50.43 2.17
C LEU A 106 -15.03 -50.80 2.86
N ARG A 107 -13.95 -51.05 2.11
CA ARG A 107 -12.63 -51.32 2.69
C ARG A 107 -12.00 -50.05 3.24
N ARG A 108 -12.51 -48.90 2.83
CA ARG A 108 -12.06 -47.60 3.30
C ARG A 108 -12.90 -47.09 4.44
N LYS A 109 -12.24 -46.58 5.47
CA LYS A 109 -12.92 -45.97 6.62
C LYS A 109 -13.25 -44.51 6.38
N TRP A 110 -12.41 -43.82 5.58
CA TRP A 110 -12.51 -42.38 5.33
C TRP A 110 -11.97 -42.03 3.96
N VAL A 111 -12.64 -41.11 3.25
CA VAL A 111 -12.25 -40.61 1.93
C VAL A 111 -12.45 -39.11 1.89
N GLU A 112 -11.38 -38.36 1.75
CA GLU A 112 -11.45 -36.92 1.46
C GLU A 112 -11.77 -36.73 -0.02
N LEU A 113 -12.82 -35.95 -0.32
CA LEU A 113 -13.19 -35.64 -1.69
C LEU A 113 -12.47 -34.37 -2.16
N PRO A 114 -12.05 -34.31 -3.43
CA PRO A 114 -11.54 -33.09 -4.02
C PRO A 114 -12.68 -32.09 -4.27
N GLY A 115 -12.33 -30.80 -4.29
CA GLY A 115 -13.29 -29.73 -4.55
C GLY A 115 -13.81 -29.08 -3.27
N GLN A 116 -14.39 -27.90 -3.49
CA GLN A 116 -15.07 -27.08 -2.50
C GLN A 116 -16.37 -26.64 -3.14
N HIS A 117 -17.46 -26.66 -2.40
CA HIS A 117 -18.79 -26.44 -2.94
C HIS A 117 -19.56 -25.47 -2.05
N LEU A 118 -20.49 -24.71 -2.63
CA LEU A 118 -21.48 -24.01 -1.81
C LEU A 118 -22.38 -25.03 -1.11
N ALA A 119 -22.73 -24.78 0.13
CA ALA A 119 -23.59 -25.69 0.91
C ALA A 119 -24.94 -25.92 0.21
N THR A 120 -25.44 -24.90 -0.51
CA THR A 120 -26.67 -24.97 -1.33
C THR A 120 -26.58 -25.98 -2.47
N ASP A 121 -25.40 -26.06 -3.12
CA ASP A 121 -25.19 -26.90 -4.32
C ASP A 121 -25.06 -28.39 -3.97
N VAL A 122 -24.77 -28.68 -2.71
CA VAL A 122 -24.56 -30.04 -2.17
C VAL A 122 -25.52 -30.40 -1.03
N ALA A 123 -26.62 -29.68 -0.91
CA ALA A 123 -27.59 -29.85 0.20
C ALA A 123 -28.09 -31.28 0.34
N ASP A 124 -28.34 -31.97 -0.76
CA ASP A 124 -28.76 -33.37 -0.79
C ASP A 124 -27.65 -34.34 -0.31
N LEU A 125 -26.38 -34.05 -0.64
CA LEU A 125 -25.24 -34.81 -0.10
C LEU A 125 -25.08 -34.58 1.41
N LEU A 126 -25.25 -33.33 1.89
CA LEU A 126 -25.18 -33.01 3.30
C LEU A 126 -26.24 -33.70 4.14
N ALA A 127 -27.39 -34.06 3.55
CA ALA A 127 -28.44 -34.81 4.20
C ALA A 127 -28.16 -36.33 4.25
N MET A 128 -27.16 -36.84 3.52
CA MET A 128 -26.81 -38.25 3.48
C MET A 128 -25.96 -38.64 4.70
N ARG A 129 -26.33 -39.78 5.33
CA ARG A 129 -25.50 -40.35 6.39
C ARG A 129 -24.16 -40.80 5.82
N GLY A 130 -23.07 -40.53 6.56
CA GLY A 130 -21.72 -40.88 6.15
C GLY A 130 -21.04 -39.77 5.34
N ILE A 131 -21.70 -38.65 5.13
CA ILE A 131 -21.08 -37.41 4.62
C ILE A 131 -20.73 -36.50 5.81
N HIS A 132 -19.48 -36.10 5.85
CA HIS A 132 -18.94 -35.25 6.91
C HIS A 132 -18.45 -33.91 6.28
N PRO A 133 -19.25 -32.84 6.37
CA PRO A 133 -18.86 -31.57 5.84
C PRO A 133 -17.75 -30.91 6.68
N ARG A 134 -16.76 -30.37 6.02
CA ARG A 134 -15.75 -29.53 6.63
C ARG A 134 -15.91 -28.11 6.08
N ARG A 135 -16.23 -27.18 6.95
CA ARG A 135 -16.33 -25.76 6.62
C ARG A 135 -14.97 -25.23 6.18
N VAL A 136 -14.91 -24.54 5.05
CA VAL A 136 -13.74 -23.88 4.48
C VAL A 136 -14.14 -22.46 4.14
N ILE A 137 -13.30 -21.49 4.51
CA ILE A 137 -13.49 -20.10 4.13
C ILE A 137 -12.51 -19.81 3.02
N GLU A 138 -13.04 -19.44 1.84
CA GLU A 138 -12.26 -19.04 0.69
C GLU A 138 -12.28 -17.52 0.56
N ARG A 139 -11.10 -16.89 0.41
CA ARG A 139 -10.99 -15.48 0.09
C ARG A 139 -11.06 -15.31 -1.41
N VAL A 140 -12.10 -14.62 -1.90
CA VAL A 140 -12.26 -14.31 -3.32
C VAL A 140 -11.37 -13.13 -3.67
N PRO A 141 -10.35 -13.33 -4.53
CA PRO A 141 -9.43 -12.25 -4.88
C PRO A 141 -10.11 -11.18 -5.74
N PRO A 142 -9.55 -9.97 -5.79
CA PRO A 142 -10.05 -8.91 -6.68
C PRO A 142 -10.09 -9.35 -8.16
N ALA A 143 -11.06 -8.82 -8.91
CA ALA A 143 -11.31 -9.23 -10.29
C ALA A 143 -10.15 -8.88 -11.24
N THR A 144 -9.54 -7.69 -11.07
CA THR A 144 -8.49 -7.20 -11.98
C THR A 144 -7.09 -7.38 -11.40
N ALA A 145 -6.08 -7.41 -12.26
CA ALA A 145 -4.68 -7.48 -11.84
C ALA A 145 -4.23 -6.22 -11.09
N GLY A 146 -4.70 -5.04 -11.51
CA GLY A 146 -4.38 -3.78 -10.85
C GLY A 146 -4.90 -3.73 -9.42
N LEU A 147 -6.16 -4.09 -9.21
CA LEU A 147 -6.72 -4.21 -7.86
C LEU A 147 -6.01 -5.28 -7.03
N ARG A 148 -5.61 -6.44 -7.61
CA ARG A 148 -4.82 -7.44 -6.88
C ARG A 148 -3.47 -6.90 -6.43
N ASN A 149 -2.81 -6.10 -7.26
CA ASN A 149 -1.54 -5.47 -6.91
C ASN A 149 -1.68 -4.48 -5.75
N LEU A 150 -2.77 -3.74 -5.70
CA LEU A 150 -3.05 -2.78 -4.64
C LEU A 150 -3.59 -3.45 -3.37
N LEU A 151 -4.62 -4.27 -3.51
CA LEU A 151 -5.30 -4.87 -2.35
C LEU A 151 -4.51 -6.02 -1.76
N GLY A 152 -3.68 -6.71 -2.56
CA GLY A 152 -2.95 -7.88 -2.13
C GLY A 152 -3.79 -9.16 -2.22
N ILE A 153 -3.25 -10.24 -1.66
CA ILE A 153 -3.88 -11.56 -1.64
C ILE A 153 -3.72 -12.21 -0.26
N VAL A 154 -4.53 -13.21 -0.01
CA VAL A 154 -4.45 -14.06 1.17
C VAL A 154 -4.01 -15.45 0.72
N ASP A 155 -3.06 -16.06 1.42
CA ASP A 155 -2.58 -17.42 1.13
C ASP A 155 -3.62 -18.50 1.55
N ARG A 156 -3.29 -19.76 1.27
CA ARG A 156 -4.18 -20.89 1.59
C ARG A 156 -4.39 -21.09 3.10
N GLU A 157 -3.48 -20.59 3.91
CA GLU A 157 -3.51 -20.63 5.37
C GLU A 157 -4.27 -19.43 5.97
N GLY A 158 -4.85 -18.55 5.13
CA GLY A 158 -5.60 -17.38 5.56
C GLY A 158 -4.74 -16.18 5.98
N ARG A 159 -3.43 -16.17 5.65
CA ARG A 159 -2.51 -15.08 5.98
C ARG A 159 -2.44 -14.08 4.84
N ALA A 160 -2.52 -12.80 5.15
CA ALA A 160 -2.33 -11.75 4.16
C ALA A 160 -0.88 -11.66 3.71
N VAL A 161 -0.63 -11.69 2.39
CA VAL A 161 0.72 -11.74 1.81
C VAL A 161 1.25 -10.35 1.45
N GLY A 162 0.38 -9.38 1.21
CA GLY A 162 0.79 -8.02 0.84
C GLY A 162 -0.39 -7.08 0.65
N GLY A 163 -0.10 -5.88 0.20
CA GLY A 163 -1.11 -4.88 -0.12
C GLY A 163 -1.92 -4.40 1.09
N VAL A 164 -3.11 -3.88 0.81
CA VAL A 164 -4.08 -3.41 1.81
C VAL A 164 -4.51 -4.54 2.74
N GLU A 165 -4.64 -5.77 2.22
CA GLU A 165 -4.93 -6.97 3.02
C GLU A 165 -3.94 -7.16 4.17
N ALA A 166 -2.64 -6.98 3.90
CA ALA A 166 -1.61 -7.12 4.93
C ALA A 166 -1.53 -5.91 5.85
N ALA A 167 -1.74 -4.69 5.32
CA ALA A 167 -1.75 -3.47 6.12
C ALA A 167 -2.90 -3.48 7.15
N LEU A 168 -4.05 -4.02 6.76
CA LEU A 168 -5.27 -4.02 7.57
C LEU A 168 -5.62 -5.41 8.12
N ASP A 169 -4.63 -6.34 8.19
CA ASP A 169 -4.88 -7.72 8.64
C ASP A 169 -5.52 -7.77 10.04
N GLY A 170 -5.08 -6.90 10.95
CA GLY A 170 -5.64 -6.81 12.31
C GLY A 170 -7.13 -6.43 12.37
N VAL A 171 -7.63 -5.74 11.34
CA VAL A 171 -9.04 -5.33 11.20
C VAL A 171 -9.83 -6.38 10.45
N LEU A 172 -9.26 -6.88 9.33
CA LEU A 172 -9.93 -7.77 8.39
C LEU A 172 -10.02 -9.23 8.89
N ARG A 173 -9.01 -9.71 9.62
CA ARG A 173 -8.86 -11.13 9.95
C ARG A 173 -9.97 -11.69 10.84
N GLY A 174 -10.51 -10.89 11.75
CA GLY A 174 -11.42 -11.36 12.79
C GLY A 174 -10.71 -12.17 13.89
N ARG A 175 -11.46 -12.90 14.66
CA ARG A 175 -10.94 -13.74 15.75
C ARG A 175 -11.57 -15.12 15.68
N ASP A 176 -10.73 -16.14 15.50
CA ASP A 176 -11.18 -17.52 15.45
C ASP A 176 -11.88 -17.93 16.74
N GLY A 177 -12.97 -18.65 16.57
CA GLY A 177 -13.65 -19.35 17.64
C GLY A 177 -13.01 -20.70 17.92
N ARG A 178 -13.52 -21.39 18.92
CA ARG A 178 -13.11 -22.75 19.24
C ARG A 178 -14.26 -23.59 19.79
N THR A 179 -14.27 -24.82 19.38
CA THR A 179 -15.14 -25.84 19.95
C THR A 179 -14.29 -26.81 20.77
N ILE A 180 -14.67 -27.04 22.02
CA ILE A 180 -14.03 -28.01 22.89
C ILE A 180 -14.83 -29.30 22.79
N LEU A 181 -14.23 -30.32 22.18
CA LEU A 181 -14.82 -31.65 22.01
C LEU A 181 -14.23 -32.60 23.05
N VAL A 182 -15.05 -33.48 23.65
CA VAL A 182 -14.58 -34.55 24.54
C VAL A 182 -14.18 -35.74 23.70
N ARG A 183 -12.96 -36.27 23.92
CA ARG A 183 -12.45 -37.46 23.26
C ARG A 183 -13.12 -38.71 23.84
N ALA A 184 -13.97 -39.37 23.07
CA ALA A 184 -14.58 -40.66 23.47
C ALA A 184 -13.72 -41.81 22.94
N GLY A 185 -12.98 -42.44 23.85
CA GLY A 185 -12.17 -43.64 23.56
C GLY A 185 -10.97 -43.38 22.64
N ARG A 186 -10.34 -44.48 22.19
CA ARG A 186 -9.13 -44.44 21.36
C ARG A 186 -9.34 -43.90 19.94
N ASN A 187 -10.57 -43.81 19.42
CA ASN A 187 -10.82 -43.64 17.98
C ASN A 187 -11.85 -42.57 17.59
N GLY A 188 -12.29 -41.67 18.46
CA GLY A 188 -13.26 -40.65 18.03
C GLY A 188 -13.44 -39.48 18.99
N ALA A 189 -13.70 -38.31 18.45
CA ALA A 189 -14.24 -37.19 19.19
C ALA A 189 -15.76 -37.24 19.11
N LEU A 190 -16.45 -37.33 20.24
CA LEU A 190 -17.91 -37.23 20.30
C LEU A 190 -18.27 -35.82 20.77
N THR A 191 -19.31 -35.27 20.17
CA THR A 191 -20.02 -34.12 20.72
C THR A 191 -20.64 -34.56 22.06
N SER A 192 -20.18 -33.95 23.15
CA SER A 192 -20.75 -34.17 24.50
C SER A 192 -21.77 -33.08 24.78
N PRO A 193 -22.76 -33.30 25.65
CA PRO A 193 -23.62 -32.23 26.18
C PRO A 193 -22.86 -31.11 26.91
N GLU A 194 -21.58 -31.34 27.25
CA GLU A 194 -20.67 -30.35 27.83
C GLU A 194 -19.85 -29.58 26.79
N GLU A 195 -20.24 -29.61 25.51
CA GLU A 195 -19.57 -28.89 24.43
C GLU A 195 -19.58 -27.40 24.71
N ARG A 196 -18.38 -26.82 24.93
CA ARG A 196 -18.22 -25.40 25.07
C ARG A 196 -17.82 -24.80 23.71
N VAL A 197 -18.73 -24.05 23.11
CA VAL A 197 -18.49 -23.35 21.86
C VAL A 197 -18.19 -21.90 22.16
N GLU A 198 -17.01 -21.43 21.75
CA GLU A 198 -16.69 -20.02 21.66
C GLU A 198 -16.86 -19.63 20.18
N PRO A 199 -17.89 -18.86 19.82
CA PRO A 199 -18.14 -18.54 18.42
C PRO A 199 -17.02 -17.67 17.86
N PRO A 200 -16.70 -17.81 16.55
CA PRO A 200 -15.77 -16.90 15.89
C PRO A 200 -16.37 -15.51 15.79
N VAL A 201 -15.52 -14.50 15.91
CA VAL A 201 -15.87 -13.10 15.67
C VAL A 201 -15.40 -12.72 14.28
N PRO A 202 -16.31 -12.39 13.35
CA PRO A 202 -15.92 -12.04 12.00
C PRO A 202 -15.06 -10.77 11.96
N GLY A 203 -14.24 -10.65 10.92
CA GLY A 203 -13.48 -9.44 10.66
C GLY A 203 -14.38 -8.26 10.29
N GLN A 204 -13.86 -7.06 10.49
CA GLN A 204 -14.57 -5.83 10.19
C GLN A 204 -14.56 -5.55 8.69
N THR A 205 -15.60 -4.90 8.19
CA THR A 205 -15.70 -4.45 6.80
C THR A 205 -14.94 -3.15 6.62
N VAL A 206 -14.06 -3.10 5.62
CA VAL A 206 -13.30 -1.90 5.25
C VAL A 206 -13.92 -1.29 4.00
N VAL A 207 -14.29 -0.01 4.05
CA VAL A 207 -14.73 0.79 2.91
C VAL A 207 -13.54 1.64 2.48
N LEU A 208 -13.11 1.49 1.24
CA LEU A 208 -12.02 2.27 0.66
C LEU A 208 -12.54 3.56 0.03
N THR A 209 -11.62 4.48 -0.25
CA THR A 209 -11.90 5.71 -1.00
C THR A 209 -11.90 5.51 -2.51
N LEU A 210 -11.53 4.32 -2.99
CA LEU A 210 -11.52 3.96 -4.40
C LEU A 210 -12.93 3.98 -4.98
N HIS A 211 -13.05 4.41 -6.23
CA HIS A 211 -14.24 4.25 -7.06
C HIS A 211 -13.97 3.20 -8.12
N GLN A 212 -14.70 2.08 -8.11
CA GLN A 212 -14.45 0.96 -9.02
C GLN A 212 -14.55 1.39 -10.48
N GLY A 213 -15.54 2.23 -10.85
CA GLY A 213 -15.68 2.74 -12.22
C GLY A 213 -14.43 3.48 -12.69
N LEU A 214 -13.92 4.40 -11.86
CA LEU A 214 -12.73 5.17 -12.18
C LEU A 214 -11.45 4.32 -12.17
N GLN A 215 -11.37 3.33 -11.27
CA GLN A 215 -10.28 2.34 -11.24
C GLN A 215 -10.24 1.53 -12.54
N ASP A 216 -11.39 1.04 -13.02
CA ASP A 216 -11.51 0.28 -14.26
C ASP A 216 -11.14 1.13 -15.49
N ILE A 217 -11.50 2.42 -15.49
CA ILE A 217 -11.12 3.38 -16.53
C ILE A 217 -9.60 3.58 -16.51
N ALA A 218 -9.01 3.82 -15.33
CA ALA A 218 -7.58 4.03 -15.18
C ALA A 218 -6.78 2.79 -15.63
N GLU A 219 -7.19 1.59 -15.21
CA GLU A 219 -6.52 0.33 -15.61
C GLU A 219 -6.59 0.07 -17.11
N ARG A 220 -7.75 0.32 -17.74
CA ARG A 220 -7.91 0.15 -19.20
C ARG A 220 -7.07 1.17 -19.95
N SER A 221 -7.19 2.45 -19.63
CA SER A 221 -6.43 3.51 -20.29
C SER A 221 -4.91 3.29 -20.18
N LEU A 222 -4.44 2.81 -19.03
CA LEU A 222 -3.04 2.45 -18.82
C LEU A 222 -2.63 1.23 -19.66
N ALA A 223 -3.47 0.19 -19.72
CA ALA A 223 -3.19 -1.01 -20.50
C ALA A 223 -3.11 -0.70 -22.00
N ASP A 224 -4.04 0.11 -22.51
CA ASP A 224 -4.08 0.55 -23.90
C ASP A 224 -2.83 1.39 -24.24
N ALA A 225 -2.44 2.30 -23.36
CA ALA A 225 -1.24 3.12 -23.55
C ALA A 225 0.05 2.28 -23.54
N ILE A 226 0.19 1.32 -22.61
CA ILE A 226 1.34 0.42 -22.56
C ILE A 226 1.44 -0.38 -23.86
N THR A 227 0.32 -0.87 -24.37
CA THR A 227 0.29 -1.64 -25.63
C THR A 227 0.59 -0.76 -26.85
N ALA A 228 -0.05 0.39 -26.96
CA ALA A 228 0.11 1.30 -28.11
C ALA A 228 1.51 1.91 -28.19
N LEU A 229 2.12 2.19 -27.05
CA LEU A 229 3.43 2.84 -26.97
C LEU A 229 4.57 1.83 -26.72
N ASP A 230 4.28 0.52 -26.70
CA ASP A 230 5.26 -0.53 -26.40
C ASP A 230 6.07 -0.22 -25.12
N ALA A 231 5.39 0.30 -24.11
CA ALA A 231 6.01 0.68 -22.84
C ALA A 231 6.29 -0.54 -21.95
N ARG A 232 7.35 -0.48 -21.14
CA ARG A 232 7.69 -1.54 -20.18
C ARG A 232 6.71 -1.64 -19.02
N GLY A 233 5.92 -0.60 -18.80
CA GLY A 233 4.91 -0.51 -17.74
C GLY A 233 4.48 0.92 -17.50
N GLY A 234 3.72 1.12 -16.43
CA GLY A 234 3.28 2.45 -16.04
C GLY A 234 2.41 2.42 -14.80
N ASP A 235 2.05 3.62 -14.37
CA ASP A 235 1.22 3.89 -13.20
C ASP A 235 0.25 5.03 -13.49
N VAL A 236 -0.97 4.91 -12.95
CA VAL A 236 -1.97 5.99 -12.91
C VAL A 236 -2.41 6.16 -11.46
N VAL A 237 -2.33 7.39 -10.95
CA VAL A 237 -2.86 7.76 -9.63
C VAL A 237 -3.89 8.84 -9.83
N VAL A 238 -5.09 8.65 -9.31
CA VAL A 238 -6.16 9.65 -9.28
C VAL A 238 -6.48 10.00 -7.84
N LEU A 239 -6.29 11.26 -7.49
CA LEU A 239 -6.41 11.80 -6.14
C LEU A 239 -7.48 12.91 -6.13
N ASP A 240 -8.32 12.92 -5.08
CA ASP A 240 -9.15 14.08 -4.76
C ASP A 240 -8.32 15.05 -3.89
N PRO A 241 -7.99 16.25 -4.38
CA PRO A 241 -7.15 17.17 -3.63
C PRO A 241 -7.84 17.81 -2.43
N ARG A 242 -9.18 17.71 -2.32
CA ARG A 242 -9.95 18.35 -1.25
C ARG A 242 -9.79 17.65 0.09
N ASP A 243 -9.62 16.32 0.06
CA ASP A 243 -9.52 15.47 1.27
C ASP A 243 -8.31 14.52 1.27
N GLY A 244 -7.59 14.41 0.15
CA GLY A 244 -6.46 13.49 -0.02
C GLY A 244 -6.89 12.06 -0.37
N ALA A 245 -8.17 11.84 -0.73
CA ALA A 245 -8.67 10.52 -1.05
C ALA A 245 -8.11 9.99 -2.37
N ILE A 246 -7.59 8.77 -2.34
CA ILE A 246 -7.17 8.05 -3.54
C ILE A 246 -8.41 7.45 -4.19
N ARG A 247 -8.82 8.01 -5.34
CA ARG A 247 -10.01 7.57 -6.08
C ARG A 247 -9.73 6.42 -7.04
N ALA A 248 -8.51 6.35 -7.58
CA ALA A 248 -8.01 5.21 -8.34
C ALA A 248 -6.49 5.13 -8.23
N LEU A 249 -5.94 3.91 -8.26
CA LEU A 249 -4.52 3.65 -8.31
C LEU A 249 -4.29 2.38 -9.13
N ALA A 250 -3.80 2.56 -10.36
CA ALA A 250 -3.50 1.48 -11.29
C ALA A 250 -1.98 1.39 -11.49
N SER A 251 -1.45 0.19 -11.34
CA SER A 251 -0.05 -0.14 -11.63
C SER A 251 0.00 -1.35 -12.55
N ARG A 252 0.75 -1.27 -13.65
CA ARG A 252 0.88 -2.35 -14.60
C ARG A 252 2.30 -2.43 -15.14
N ARG A 253 2.82 -3.66 -15.25
CA ARG A 253 4.08 -3.97 -15.91
C ARG A 253 3.82 -4.84 -17.13
N ALA A 254 4.63 -4.69 -18.17
CA ALA A 254 4.56 -5.55 -19.36
C ALA A 254 4.93 -7.01 -19.00
N ARG A 255 5.77 -7.21 -17.99
CA ARG A 255 6.11 -8.54 -17.48
C ARG A 255 5.00 -9.09 -16.57
N PRO A 256 4.49 -10.31 -16.83
CA PRO A 256 3.39 -10.88 -16.03
C PRO A 256 3.74 -11.22 -14.58
N ASP A 257 5.03 -11.43 -14.28
CA ASP A 257 5.57 -11.81 -12.97
C ASP A 257 5.79 -10.62 -12.03
N ALA A 258 5.75 -9.40 -12.55
CA ALA A 258 5.88 -8.21 -11.73
C ALA A 258 4.57 -7.91 -11.00
N THR A 259 4.58 -8.09 -9.69
CA THR A 259 3.43 -7.87 -8.80
C THR A 259 3.66 -6.68 -7.87
N GLY A 260 2.56 -6.05 -7.44
CA GLY A 260 2.58 -4.93 -6.50
C GLY A 260 2.16 -3.59 -7.09
N ALA A 261 1.77 -2.67 -6.23
CA ALA A 261 1.38 -1.31 -6.60
C ALA A 261 2.63 -0.43 -6.75
N THR A 262 3.22 -0.44 -7.95
CA THR A 262 4.47 0.28 -8.24
C THR A 262 4.35 1.79 -8.09
N ALA A 263 3.13 2.33 -8.17
CA ALA A 263 2.82 3.71 -7.80
C ALA A 263 3.18 4.07 -6.34
N LEU A 264 3.33 3.06 -5.47
CA LEU A 264 3.71 3.20 -4.07
C LEU A 264 5.15 2.73 -3.78
N THR A 265 5.67 1.80 -4.60
CA THR A 265 6.89 1.05 -4.27
C THR A 265 8.08 1.36 -5.15
N GLU A 266 7.86 1.89 -6.37
CA GLU A 266 8.94 2.17 -7.31
C GLU A 266 9.13 3.66 -7.55
N PRO A 267 10.12 4.30 -6.89
CA PRO A 267 10.43 5.70 -7.11
C PRO A 267 11.17 5.89 -8.44
N TYR A 268 10.96 7.04 -9.06
CA TYR A 268 11.60 7.45 -10.30
C TYR A 268 12.05 8.91 -10.23
N GLU A 269 12.96 9.34 -11.10
CA GLU A 269 13.31 10.75 -11.23
C GLU A 269 12.19 11.50 -11.97
N PRO A 270 11.53 12.50 -11.32
CA PRO A 270 10.32 13.11 -11.86
C PRO A 270 10.58 14.06 -13.05
N GLY A 271 11.83 14.46 -13.26
CA GLY A 271 12.18 15.44 -14.28
C GLY A 271 11.38 16.73 -14.13
N SER A 272 10.94 17.28 -15.24
CA SER A 272 10.27 18.60 -15.28
C SER A 272 8.97 18.70 -14.48
N THR A 273 8.38 17.59 -14.01
CA THR A 273 7.23 17.64 -13.10
C THR A 273 7.60 18.14 -11.69
N LEU A 274 8.89 18.26 -11.38
CA LEU A 274 9.37 18.85 -10.12
C LEU A 274 9.42 20.39 -10.16
N LYS A 275 9.55 21.01 -11.35
CA LYS A 275 9.71 22.46 -11.53
C LYS A 275 8.66 23.32 -10.82
N PRO A 276 7.36 22.93 -10.79
CA PRO A 276 6.33 23.72 -10.12
C PRO A 276 6.60 23.98 -8.63
N PHE A 277 7.29 23.08 -7.92
CA PHE A 277 7.57 23.29 -6.49
C PHE A 277 8.68 24.33 -6.28
N VAL A 278 9.70 24.31 -7.14
CA VAL A 278 10.75 25.35 -7.13
C VAL A 278 10.15 26.71 -7.53
N ALA A 279 9.31 26.72 -8.57
CA ALA A 279 8.61 27.92 -9.03
C ALA A 279 7.70 28.50 -7.94
N ALA A 280 6.86 27.66 -7.32
CA ALA A 280 6.00 28.07 -6.22
C ALA A 280 6.79 28.67 -5.06
N ALA A 281 7.91 28.05 -4.69
CA ALA A 281 8.76 28.54 -3.61
C ALA A 281 9.40 29.92 -3.92
N LEU A 282 9.73 30.20 -5.16
CA LEU A 282 10.26 31.50 -5.61
C LEU A 282 9.17 32.57 -5.56
N LEU A 283 7.98 32.28 -6.07
CA LEU A 283 6.82 33.19 -6.05
C LEU A 283 6.38 33.48 -4.62
N ASP A 284 6.23 32.45 -3.78
CA ASP A 284 5.76 32.57 -2.41
C ASP A 284 6.70 33.39 -1.51
N ARG A 285 8.01 33.39 -1.83
CA ARG A 285 9.02 34.20 -1.16
C ARG A 285 9.27 35.55 -1.82
N GLY A 286 8.52 35.94 -2.87
CA GLY A 286 8.70 37.17 -3.61
C GLY A 286 10.07 37.28 -4.33
N ARG A 287 10.71 36.13 -4.62
CA ARG A 287 12.02 36.08 -5.30
C ARG A 287 11.91 35.95 -6.81
N ALA A 288 10.70 35.82 -7.34
CA ALA A 288 10.41 35.91 -8.77
C ALA A 288 9.02 36.49 -8.97
N ARG A 289 8.78 37.06 -10.13
CA ARG A 289 7.48 37.53 -10.58
C ARG A 289 7.11 36.82 -11.88
N VAL A 290 5.82 36.64 -12.11
CA VAL A 290 5.28 35.90 -13.27
C VAL A 290 5.73 36.52 -14.60
N ASP A 291 5.77 37.85 -14.64
CA ASP A 291 6.15 38.66 -15.81
C ASP A 291 7.66 38.90 -15.92
N GLU A 292 8.46 38.45 -14.97
CA GLU A 292 9.90 38.68 -14.94
C GLU A 292 10.61 37.85 -16.01
N SER A 293 11.36 38.52 -16.89
CA SER A 293 12.10 37.90 -17.98
C SER A 293 13.55 37.59 -17.60
N ILE A 294 14.06 36.47 -18.11
CA ILE A 294 15.43 36.00 -17.89
C ILE A 294 16.03 35.54 -19.23
N PRO A 295 17.32 35.78 -19.51
CA PRO A 295 17.94 35.30 -20.74
C PRO A 295 18.05 33.79 -20.77
N THR A 296 17.71 33.17 -21.91
CA THR A 296 17.81 31.72 -22.13
C THR A 296 18.82 31.35 -23.23
N TYR A 297 19.54 32.33 -23.72
CA TYR A 297 20.73 32.18 -24.56
C TYR A 297 20.53 31.28 -25.79
N ASP A 298 19.43 31.47 -26.50
CA ASP A 298 19.07 30.67 -27.66
C ASP A 298 19.15 29.14 -27.38
N GLY A 299 18.70 28.73 -26.18
CA GLY A 299 18.57 27.34 -25.78
C GLY A 299 19.83 26.65 -25.26
N ARG A 300 20.94 27.39 -25.01
CA ARG A 300 22.18 26.81 -24.46
C ARG A 300 22.80 27.68 -23.39
N PHE A 301 23.02 27.11 -22.20
CA PHE A 301 23.60 27.82 -21.06
C PHE A 301 24.62 26.93 -20.35
N THR A 302 25.78 27.47 -19.99
CA THR A 302 26.80 26.73 -19.24
C THR A 302 26.87 27.22 -17.80
N LEU A 303 26.66 26.32 -16.85
CA LEU A 303 26.75 26.55 -15.42
C LEU A 303 27.74 25.58 -14.79
N ASN A 304 28.76 26.08 -14.10
CA ASN A 304 29.75 25.25 -13.41
C ASN A 304 30.37 24.15 -14.30
N GLY A 305 30.66 24.50 -15.57
CA GLY A 305 31.23 23.56 -16.55
C GLY A 305 30.27 22.57 -17.19
N ARG A 306 28.98 22.58 -16.80
CA ARG A 306 27.91 21.75 -17.40
C ARG A 306 27.07 22.58 -18.35
N THR A 307 26.89 22.10 -19.57
CA THR A 307 25.96 22.70 -20.53
C THR A 307 24.55 22.23 -20.26
N ILE A 308 23.64 23.16 -20.06
CA ILE A 308 22.18 22.93 -19.92
C ILE A 308 21.55 23.38 -21.23
N ALA A 309 20.63 22.57 -21.75
CA ALA A 309 19.93 22.84 -22.98
C ALA A 309 18.42 22.87 -22.79
N ASP A 310 17.75 23.72 -23.53
CA ASP A 310 16.30 23.76 -23.68
C ASP A 310 15.87 23.10 -25.01
N VAL A 311 14.68 22.56 -25.03
CA VAL A 311 14.04 22.04 -26.27
C VAL A 311 13.43 23.20 -27.06
N HIS A 312 12.85 24.18 -26.35
CA HIS A 312 12.33 25.41 -26.95
C HIS A 312 13.43 26.46 -26.93
N GLU A 313 13.98 26.78 -28.11
CA GLU A 313 15.04 27.77 -28.27
C GLU A 313 14.44 29.18 -28.25
N ALA A 314 14.89 29.99 -27.32
CA ALA A 314 14.49 31.38 -27.18
C ALA A 314 15.65 32.19 -26.61
N ARG A 315 15.69 33.50 -26.95
CA ARG A 315 16.71 34.41 -26.44
C ARG A 315 16.50 34.76 -24.97
N SER A 316 15.23 34.91 -24.60
CA SER A 316 14.78 35.17 -23.23
C SER A 316 13.38 34.66 -23.06
N LEU A 317 13.02 34.28 -21.84
CA LEU A 317 11.70 33.82 -21.45
C LEU A 317 11.25 34.51 -20.16
N THR A 318 9.98 34.85 -20.07
CA THR A 318 9.37 35.24 -18.81
C THR A 318 9.27 34.03 -17.87
N PHE A 319 9.07 34.27 -16.58
CA PHE A 319 8.86 33.19 -15.62
C PHE A 319 7.66 32.28 -16.02
N ALA A 320 6.58 32.90 -16.54
CA ALA A 320 5.44 32.14 -17.06
C ALA A 320 5.84 31.25 -18.24
N GLU A 321 6.56 31.75 -19.21
CA GLU A 321 7.04 31.01 -20.38
C GLU A 321 8.07 29.93 -20.00
N VAL A 322 8.91 30.16 -18.96
CA VAL A 322 9.78 29.10 -18.39
C VAL A 322 8.97 27.89 -17.91
N MET A 323 7.82 28.16 -17.31
CA MET A 323 6.90 27.06 -16.89
C MET A 323 6.17 26.45 -18.09
N GLN A 324 5.63 27.27 -19.01
CA GLN A 324 4.86 26.89 -20.18
C GLN A 324 5.67 26.00 -21.14
N TYR A 325 6.88 26.42 -21.50
CA TYR A 325 7.77 25.67 -22.39
C TYR A 325 8.74 24.75 -21.65
N SER A 326 8.61 24.69 -20.32
CA SER A 326 9.43 23.80 -19.49
C SER A 326 10.95 24.05 -19.60
N SER A 327 11.37 25.31 -19.72
CA SER A 327 12.79 25.68 -19.86
C SER A 327 13.63 25.16 -18.68
N ASN A 328 14.68 24.42 -18.98
CA ASN A 328 15.70 24.00 -18.02
C ASN A 328 16.60 25.16 -17.61
N ILE A 329 16.98 25.97 -18.60
CA ILE A 329 17.87 27.12 -18.41
C ILE A 329 17.19 28.13 -17.51
N GLY A 330 15.93 28.49 -17.82
CA GLY A 330 15.18 29.45 -17.04
C GLY A 330 14.98 29.01 -15.58
N ILE A 331 14.50 27.79 -15.36
CA ILE A 331 14.27 27.34 -13.98
C ILE A 331 15.55 27.20 -13.16
N VAL A 332 16.66 26.80 -13.78
CA VAL A 332 17.96 26.71 -13.09
C VAL A 332 18.46 28.08 -12.68
N GLN A 333 18.35 29.09 -13.54
CA GLN A 333 18.75 30.45 -13.20
C GLN A 333 17.87 31.05 -12.09
N PHE A 334 16.55 30.88 -12.17
CA PHE A 334 15.66 31.31 -11.09
C PHE A 334 15.97 30.58 -9.79
N ALA A 335 16.23 29.26 -9.84
CA ALA A 335 16.53 28.43 -8.66
C ALA A 335 17.83 28.87 -7.94
N GLN A 336 18.78 29.52 -8.60
CA GLN A 336 19.99 30.09 -7.96
C GLN A 336 19.66 31.16 -6.91
N ARG A 337 18.45 31.70 -6.90
CA ARG A 337 17.95 32.62 -5.88
C ARG A 337 17.56 31.91 -4.57
N LEU A 338 17.52 30.57 -4.56
CA LEU A 338 17.34 29.76 -3.38
C LEU A 338 18.70 29.22 -2.93
N THR A 339 18.96 29.29 -1.64
CA THR A 339 20.08 28.55 -1.07
C THR A 339 19.86 27.04 -1.16
N PRO A 340 20.90 26.20 -1.16
CA PRO A 340 20.74 24.75 -1.14
C PRO A 340 19.85 24.24 0.03
N ARG A 341 19.95 24.87 1.21
CA ARG A 341 19.10 24.54 2.37
C ARG A 341 17.63 24.86 2.12
N GLU A 342 17.33 25.99 1.51
CA GLU A 342 15.95 26.38 1.15
C GLU A 342 15.38 25.44 0.08
N GLN A 343 16.17 25.11 -0.94
CA GLN A 343 15.75 24.19 -1.99
C GLN A 343 15.47 22.78 -1.42
N TYR A 344 16.36 22.29 -0.54
CA TYR A 344 16.12 21.04 0.18
C TYR A 344 14.84 21.09 1.02
N ALA A 345 14.63 22.18 1.76
CA ALA A 345 13.44 22.36 2.59
C ALA A 345 12.15 22.32 1.76
N VAL A 346 12.13 22.99 0.60
CA VAL A 346 10.98 22.97 -0.33
C VAL A 346 10.65 21.54 -0.77
N LEU A 347 11.65 20.76 -1.17
CA LEU A 347 11.44 19.40 -1.65
C LEU A 347 11.04 18.45 -0.52
N ARG A 348 11.69 18.55 0.65
CA ARG A 348 11.33 17.77 1.84
C ARG A 348 9.92 18.11 2.32
N ASP A 349 9.57 19.38 2.35
CA ASP A 349 8.26 19.83 2.82
C ASP A 349 7.15 19.41 1.85
N ALA A 350 7.44 19.25 0.56
CA ALA A 350 6.54 18.63 -0.41
C ALA A 350 6.33 17.12 -0.20
N GLY A 351 6.99 16.50 0.79
CA GLY A 351 6.83 15.09 1.15
C GLY A 351 7.82 14.15 0.48
N PHE A 352 8.76 14.65 -0.31
CA PHE A 352 9.74 13.81 -1.00
C PHE A 352 10.82 13.29 -0.04
N GLY A 353 11.21 12.03 -0.23
CA GLY A 353 12.16 11.35 0.63
C GLY A 353 11.55 10.76 1.92
N MET A 354 10.21 10.74 2.04
CA MET A 354 9.49 10.19 3.19
C MET A 354 8.30 9.35 2.73
N VAL A 355 7.93 8.32 3.49
CA VAL A 355 6.67 7.57 3.24
C VAL A 355 5.47 8.51 3.41
N THR A 356 4.43 8.30 2.60
CA THR A 356 3.23 9.12 2.65
C THR A 356 2.30 8.73 3.81
N GLY A 357 2.45 7.49 4.32
CA GLY A 357 1.58 6.91 5.33
C GLY A 357 0.36 6.20 4.75
N ALA A 358 0.33 5.96 3.44
CA ALA A 358 -0.69 5.10 2.84
C ALA A 358 -0.63 3.69 3.46
N PRO A 359 -1.78 3.01 3.65
CA PRO A 359 -1.83 1.67 4.24
C PRO A 359 -1.30 0.60 3.26
N TYR A 360 0.01 0.63 3.02
CA TYR A 360 0.71 -0.28 2.12
C TYR A 360 2.09 -0.64 2.72
N PRO A 361 2.33 -1.90 3.17
CA PRO A 361 3.50 -2.25 3.98
C PRO A 361 4.86 -2.03 3.32
N SER A 362 4.91 -2.09 1.99
CA SER A 362 6.14 -1.93 1.20
C SER A 362 6.22 -0.56 0.50
N GLU A 363 5.55 0.46 1.04
CA GLU A 363 5.66 1.82 0.52
C GLU A 363 7.12 2.30 0.54
N SER A 364 7.58 2.86 -0.58
CA SER A 364 8.94 3.43 -0.71
C SER A 364 8.96 4.89 -0.27
N PRO A 365 9.94 5.32 0.53
CA PRO A 365 10.14 6.73 0.86
C PRO A 365 10.66 7.55 -0.31
N GLY A 366 11.08 6.92 -1.42
CA GLY A 366 11.85 7.60 -2.45
C GLY A 366 13.26 7.96 -1.96
N ARG A 367 13.88 8.96 -2.59
CA ARG A 367 15.22 9.42 -2.22
C ARG A 367 15.37 10.94 -2.40
N LEU A 368 15.70 11.64 -1.32
CA LEU A 368 16.14 13.02 -1.31
C LEU A 368 17.39 13.11 -0.44
N ARG A 369 18.57 13.32 -1.05
CA ARG A 369 19.84 13.38 -0.33
C ARG A 369 19.92 14.65 0.53
N PRO A 370 20.51 14.59 1.74
CA PRO A 370 20.75 15.77 2.56
C PRO A 370 21.75 16.73 1.86
N VAL A 371 21.66 18.00 2.20
CA VAL A 371 22.49 19.05 1.56
C VAL A 371 24.00 18.79 1.70
N SER A 372 24.42 18.11 2.77
CA SER A 372 25.83 17.73 2.98
C SER A 372 26.40 16.80 1.91
N GLU A 373 25.54 16.10 1.18
CA GLU A 373 25.92 15.18 0.09
C GLU A 373 25.76 15.81 -1.30
N TRP A 374 25.38 17.08 -1.37
CA TRP A 374 25.19 17.75 -2.65
C TRP A 374 26.51 18.17 -3.26
N SER A 375 26.63 17.97 -4.56
CA SER A 375 27.70 18.52 -5.38
C SER A 375 27.37 19.95 -5.81
N LEU A 376 28.33 20.62 -6.42
CA LEU A 376 28.14 21.95 -7.04
C LEU A 376 27.04 21.94 -8.13
N GLN A 377 26.76 20.78 -8.73
CA GLN A 377 25.75 20.58 -9.77
C GLN A 377 24.37 20.24 -9.22
N SER A 378 24.28 19.75 -7.96
CA SER A 378 23.03 19.24 -7.38
C SER A 378 21.90 20.28 -7.35
N PRO A 379 22.10 21.57 -7.02
CA PRO A 379 21.04 22.56 -7.06
C PRO A 379 20.39 22.70 -8.44
N ALA A 380 21.20 22.71 -9.50
CA ALA A 380 20.71 22.79 -10.88
C ALA A 380 19.99 21.48 -11.29
N SER A 381 20.55 20.31 -10.92
CA SER A 381 19.96 19.01 -11.19
C SER A 381 18.59 18.87 -10.52
N LEU A 382 18.49 19.21 -9.24
CA LEU A 382 17.24 19.16 -8.47
C LEU A 382 16.18 20.14 -8.99
N ALA A 383 16.57 21.33 -9.45
CA ALA A 383 15.64 22.27 -10.06
C ALA A 383 14.99 21.70 -11.34
N MET A 384 15.70 20.83 -12.05
CA MET A 384 15.22 20.14 -13.25
C MET A 384 14.55 18.79 -12.94
N GLY A 385 14.58 18.32 -11.69
CA GLY A 385 13.99 17.04 -11.25
C GLY A 385 14.88 15.80 -11.41
N TYR A 386 16.20 15.99 -11.39
CA TYR A 386 17.21 14.94 -11.33
C TYR A 386 17.84 14.85 -9.93
N GLU A 387 18.55 13.78 -9.64
CA GLU A 387 19.18 13.48 -8.33
C GLU A 387 18.17 13.32 -7.17
N ILE A 388 16.90 13.19 -7.48
CA ILE A 388 15.79 12.90 -6.57
C ILE A 388 14.98 11.75 -7.13
N ALA A 389 14.49 10.85 -6.27
CA ALA A 389 13.57 9.80 -6.71
C ALA A 389 12.30 9.87 -5.87
N VAL A 390 11.16 9.93 -6.55
CA VAL A 390 9.83 10.08 -5.93
C VAL A 390 8.89 8.98 -6.42
N THR A 391 7.98 8.51 -5.57
CA THR A 391 6.92 7.62 -6.04
C THR A 391 5.83 8.43 -6.76
N PRO A 392 5.08 7.80 -7.68
CA PRO A 392 3.90 8.44 -8.28
C PRO A 392 2.92 9.00 -7.24
N LEU A 393 2.68 8.27 -6.14
CA LEU A 393 1.79 8.77 -5.08
C LEU A 393 2.34 10.01 -4.37
N GLN A 394 3.63 10.06 -4.03
CA GLN A 394 4.25 11.25 -3.45
C GLN A 394 4.06 12.48 -4.34
N LEU A 395 4.31 12.31 -5.65
CA LEU A 395 4.18 13.41 -6.59
C LEU A 395 2.72 13.85 -6.77
N ALA A 396 1.77 12.93 -6.83
CA ALA A 396 0.35 13.24 -6.90
C ALA A 396 -0.13 14.03 -5.68
N LEU A 397 0.29 13.64 -4.46
CA LEU A 397 -0.03 14.35 -3.21
C LEU A 397 0.57 15.76 -3.18
N ALA A 398 1.81 15.91 -3.63
CA ALA A 398 2.45 17.22 -3.72
C ALA A 398 1.72 18.16 -4.70
N TYR A 399 1.25 17.65 -5.85
CA TYR A 399 0.37 18.41 -6.75
C TYR A 399 -1.01 18.65 -6.15
N GLY A 400 -1.50 17.76 -5.28
CA GLY A 400 -2.69 17.99 -4.48
C GLY A 400 -2.61 19.28 -3.68
N ALA A 401 -1.43 19.63 -3.15
CA ALA A 401 -1.23 20.90 -2.45
C ALA A 401 -1.36 22.12 -3.39
N ILE A 402 -0.89 22.04 -4.64
CA ILE A 402 -1.13 23.11 -5.62
C ILE A 402 -2.63 23.22 -5.92
N ALA A 403 -3.31 22.10 -6.03
CA ALA A 403 -4.72 22.01 -6.35
C ALA A 403 -5.62 22.62 -5.27
N ASN A 404 -5.32 22.38 -3.99
CA ASN A 404 -6.21 22.69 -2.85
C ASN A 404 -5.88 23.99 -2.10
N GLY A 405 -5.03 24.86 -2.66
CA GLY A 405 -4.67 26.13 -2.03
C GLY A 405 -3.46 26.06 -1.10
N GLY A 406 -2.59 25.08 -1.26
CA GLY A 406 -1.25 25.01 -0.68
C GLY A 406 -1.04 24.03 0.45
N GLU A 407 -2.00 23.15 0.74
CA GLU A 407 -1.92 22.20 1.87
C GLU A 407 -1.57 20.79 1.42
N LEU A 408 -0.45 20.25 1.90
CA LEU A 408 -0.13 18.83 1.75
C LEU A 408 -1.00 18.02 2.70
N LEU A 409 -1.78 17.10 2.14
CA LEU A 409 -2.68 16.24 2.88
C LEU A 409 -2.11 14.85 3.07
N GLU A 410 -2.52 14.19 4.15
CA GLU A 410 -2.32 12.75 4.35
C GLU A 410 -3.18 11.98 3.33
N PRO A 411 -2.61 10.95 2.64
CA PRO A 411 -3.39 10.16 1.69
C PRO A 411 -4.46 9.35 2.41
N GLN A 412 -5.68 9.38 1.88
CA GLN A 412 -6.80 8.61 2.39
C GLN A 412 -7.09 7.45 1.42
N LEU A 413 -6.83 6.21 1.84
CA LEU A 413 -7.22 5.00 1.10
C LEU A 413 -8.36 4.27 1.79
N VAL A 414 -8.49 4.40 3.13
CA VAL A 414 -9.60 3.86 3.91
C VAL A 414 -10.56 5.00 4.22
N GLN A 415 -11.81 4.86 3.79
CA GLN A 415 -12.88 5.81 4.08
C GLN A 415 -13.50 5.56 5.45
N GLU A 416 -13.86 4.31 5.73
CA GLU A 416 -14.38 3.89 7.03
C GLU A 416 -14.18 2.40 7.29
N VAL A 417 -14.30 2.03 8.56
CA VAL A 417 -14.33 0.63 9.00
C VAL A 417 -15.63 0.41 9.76
N ARG A 418 -16.29 -0.72 9.45
CA ARG A 418 -17.56 -1.12 10.06
C ARG A 418 -17.40 -2.46 10.77
N ASP A 419 -17.99 -2.59 11.95
CA ASP A 419 -18.08 -3.87 12.65
C ASP A 419 -19.06 -4.84 11.95
N ALA A 420 -19.24 -6.02 12.54
CA ALA A 420 -20.13 -7.05 12.00
C ALA A 420 -21.61 -6.64 11.98
N ASP A 421 -22.02 -5.72 12.85
CA ASP A 421 -23.39 -5.21 12.96
C ASP A 421 -23.61 -3.96 12.09
N GLY A 422 -22.57 -3.52 11.37
CA GLY A 422 -22.60 -2.36 10.49
C GLY A 422 -22.29 -1.02 11.21
N GLY A 423 -21.96 -1.07 12.50
CA GLY A 423 -21.53 0.10 13.26
C GLY A 423 -20.19 0.63 12.77
N VAL A 424 -20.07 1.95 12.59
CA VAL A 424 -18.83 2.58 12.14
C VAL A 424 -17.85 2.69 13.31
N THR A 425 -16.74 1.97 13.23
CA THR A 425 -15.66 1.95 14.23
C THR A 425 -14.52 2.91 13.90
N TYR A 426 -14.38 3.28 12.63
CA TYR A 426 -13.43 4.28 12.14
C TYR A 426 -14.02 5.04 10.96
N ARG A 427 -13.77 6.33 10.88
CA ARG A 427 -14.07 7.17 9.71
C ARG A 427 -12.90 8.11 9.44
N ALA A 428 -12.45 8.15 8.18
CA ALA A 428 -11.41 9.06 7.74
C ALA A 428 -11.85 10.51 7.90
N SER A 429 -10.89 11.37 8.21
CA SER A 429 -11.07 12.82 8.22
C SER A 429 -9.93 13.49 7.49
N ARG A 430 -10.19 14.62 6.87
CA ARG A 430 -9.17 15.44 6.23
C ARG A 430 -8.07 15.80 7.22
N ARG A 431 -6.82 15.47 6.90
CA ARG A 431 -5.65 15.76 7.74
C ARG A 431 -4.61 16.54 6.94
N VAL A 432 -4.28 17.72 7.43
CA VAL A 432 -3.23 18.57 6.86
C VAL A 432 -1.91 18.16 7.50
N VAL A 433 -0.97 17.69 6.67
CA VAL A 433 0.41 17.41 7.11
C VAL A 433 1.16 18.72 7.31
N ARG A 434 1.09 19.63 6.32
CA ARG A 434 1.67 20.97 6.39
C ARG A 434 1.19 21.86 5.23
N ARG A 435 1.47 23.15 5.30
CA ARG A 435 1.27 24.09 4.20
C ARG A 435 2.57 24.26 3.42
N LEU A 436 2.52 24.10 2.09
CA LEU A 436 3.67 24.25 1.19
C LEU A 436 3.82 25.67 0.66
N MET A 437 2.70 26.33 0.40
CA MET A 437 2.63 27.67 -0.19
C MET A 437 1.35 28.39 0.23
N SER A 438 1.30 29.69 0.01
CA SER A 438 0.09 30.47 0.19
C SER A 438 -0.98 30.10 -0.84
N GLU A 439 -2.25 30.39 -0.51
CA GLU A 439 -3.36 30.18 -1.44
C GLU A 439 -3.21 31.03 -2.72
N ALA A 440 -2.67 32.24 -2.59
CA ALA A 440 -2.38 33.13 -3.72
C ALA A 440 -1.35 32.51 -4.67
N THR A 441 -0.26 31.97 -4.12
CA THR A 441 0.77 31.25 -4.91
C THR A 441 0.18 30.00 -5.57
N ALA A 442 -0.60 29.21 -4.85
CA ALA A 442 -1.26 28.02 -5.41
C ALA A 442 -2.20 28.38 -6.57
N ARG A 443 -2.97 29.46 -6.45
CA ARG A 443 -3.84 29.98 -7.53
C ARG A 443 -3.02 30.41 -8.75
N THR A 444 -1.94 31.16 -8.54
CA THR A 444 -1.02 31.55 -9.62
C THR A 444 -0.43 30.32 -10.31
N MET A 445 0.01 29.32 -9.54
CA MET A 445 0.57 28.08 -10.08
C MET A 445 -0.45 27.31 -10.92
N ARG A 446 -1.73 27.26 -10.52
CA ARG A 446 -2.78 26.63 -11.34
C ARG A 446 -2.95 27.31 -12.68
N GLY A 447 -2.89 28.65 -12.71
CA GLY A 447 -2.90 29.42 -13.97
C GLY A 447 -1.71 29.07 -14.86
N LEU A 448 -0.48 29.08 -14.32
CA LEU A 448 0.72 28.70 -15.07
C LEU A 448 0.66 27.25 -15.60
N LEU A 449 0.08 26.32 -14.82
CA LEU A 449 -0.09 24.94 -15.25
C LEU A 449 -1.18 24.78 -16.32
N ARG A 450 -2.20 25.66 -16.36
CA ARG A 450 -3.18 25.73 -17.45
C ARG A 450 -2.48 26.15 -18.74
N ASP A 451 -1.64 27.18 -18.72
CA ASP A 451 -0.90 27.67 -19.89
C ASP A 451 -0.01 26.57 -20.51
N VAL A 452 0.52 25.63 -19.71
CA VAL A 452 1.28 24.46 -20.20
C VAL A 452 0.41 23.55 -21.10
N VAL A 453 -0.89 23.42 -20.80
CA VAL A 453 -1.81 22.59 -21.56
C VAL A 453 -2.39 23.35 -22.75
N GLU A 454 -2.72 24.63 -22.60
CA GLU A 454 -3.34 25.43 -23.66
C GLU A 454 -2.36 25.80 -24.80
N GLY A 455 -1.09 26.04 -24.48
CA GLY A 455 -0.13 26.49 -25.50
C GLY A 455 1.32 26.08 -25.24
N GLY A 456 1.54 25.13 -24.35
CA GLY A 456 2.88 24.69 -23.95
C GLY A 456 3.22 23.26 -24.34
N THR A 457 3.95 22.57 -23.45
CA THR A 457 4.50 21.24 -23.71
C THR A 457 3.48 20.09 -23.58
N ALA A 458 2.21 20.34 -23.25
CA ALA A 458 1.22 19.31 -22.98
C ALA A 458 -0.13 19.52 -23.67
N THR A 459 -0.15 20.15 -24.84
CA THR A 459 -1.37 20.41 -25.63
C THR A 459 -2.16 19.14 -26.00
N ALA A 460 -1.49 17.99 -26.04
CA ALA A 460 -2.16 16.71 -26.27
C ALA A 460 -3.09 16.27 -25.12
N ALA A 461 -3.03 16.88 -23.94
CA ALA A 461 -3.96 16.68 -22.84
C ALA A 461 -5.23 17.52 -22.95
N ASP A 462 -5.27 18.54 -23.82
CA ASP A 462 -6.38 19.48 -23.90
C ASP A 462 -7.72 18.78 -24.17
N LEU A 463 -8.73 19.10 -23.37
CA LEU A 463 -10.10 18.55 -23.44
C LEU A 463 -11.05 19.38 -24.31
N ALA A 464 -10.59 20.50 -24.87
CA ALA A 464 -11.32 21.46 -25.70
C ALA A 464 -12.54 22.12 -25.04
N VAL A 465 -13.26 21.44 -24.17
CA VAL A 465 -14.49 21.93 -23.51
C VAL A 465 -14.27 22.27 -22.03
N TYR A 466 -13.35 21.57 -21.40
CA TYR A 466 -13.04 21.71 -19.97
C TYR A 466 -11.60 22.16 -19.79
N SER A 467 -11.36 23.09 -18.87
CA SER A 467 -9.99 23.51 -18.59
C SER A 467 -9.22 22.43 -17.83
N LEU A 468 -8.00 22.19 -18.25
CA LEU A 468 -7.06 21.28 -17.62
C LEU A 468 -5.74 22.01 -17.42
N GLY A 469 -5.23 22.02 -16.20
CA GLY A 469 -3.87 22.45 -15.90
C GLY A 469 -2.98 21.22 -15.74
N GLY A 470 -1.66 21.36 -16.04
CA GLY A 470 -0.79 20.22 -15.80
C GLY A 470 0.67 20.47 -16.13
N LYS A 471 1.50 19.47 -15.89
CA LYS A 471 2.94 19.52 -16.19
C LYS A 471 3.43 18.20 -16.74
N SER A 472 4.12 18.25 -17.87
CA SER A 472 4.82 17.11 -18.45
C SER A 472 6.21 16.92 -17.83
N GLY A 473 6.64 15.67 -17.73
CA GLY A 473 7.98 15.28 -17.32
C GLY A 473 8.55 14.24 -18.28
N THR A 474 9.85 14.35 -18.51
CA THR A 474 10.63 13.36 -19.25
C THR A 474 11.97 13.28 -18.55
N ALA A 475 12.27 12.14 -17.98
CA ALA A 475 13.54 11.90 -17.32
C ALA A 475 14.22 10.66 -17.92
N ARG A 476 15.55 10.65 -17.95
CA ARG A 476 16.29 9.44 -18.32
C ARG A 476 16.03 8.36 -17.30
N ARG A 477 15.83 7.15 -17.75
CA ARG A 477 15.63 6.02 -16.86
C ARG A 477 16.94 5.62 -16.19
N THR A 478 16.93 5.52 -14.87
CA THR A 478 18.08 4.98 -14.13
C THR A 478 18.18 3.49 -14.37
N ARG A 479 19.41 2.97 -14.42
CA ARG A 479 19.66 1.51 -14.54
C ARG A 479 19.20 0.80 -13.27
N ASP A 480 18.82 -0.47 -13.41
CA ASP A 480 18.35 -1.29 -12.28
C ASP A 480 19.43 -1.46 -11.20
N ASP A 481 20.72 -1.34 -11.56
CA ASP A 481 21.86 -1.37 -10.61
C ASP A 481 22.07 -0.01 -9.88
N GLY A 482 21.25 1.00 -10.18
CA GLY A 482 21.34 2.35 -9.62
C GLY A 482 22.56 3.14 -10.08
N ARG A 483 23.34 2.65 -11.03
CA ARG A 483 24.59 3.28 -11.52
C ARG A 483 24.39 3.92 -12.90
N GLY A 484 24.05 5.20 -12.92
CA GLY A 484 23.87 5.97 -14.16
C GLY A 484 22.53 5.69 -14.83
N TYR A 485 22.46 5.97 -16.14
CA TYR A 485 21.23 5.92 -16.92
C TYR A 485 21.28 4.84 -18.00
N GLU A 486 20.13 4.26 -18.30
CA GLU A 486 19.98 3.40 -19.47
C GLU A 486 20.13 4.24 -20.75
N ALA A 487 20.74 3.65 -21.78
CA ALA A 487 20.86 4.30 -23.07
C ALA A 487 19.48 4.37 -23.75
N ASN A 488 19.07 5.58 -24.15
CA ASN A 488 17.82 5.82 -24.88
C ASN A 488 16.53 5.38 -24.18
N ALA A 489 16.56 5.12 -22.88
CA ALA A 489 15.39 4.77 -22.11
C ALA A 489 14.93 5.96 -21.25
N TYR A 490 13.63 6.21 -21.23
CA TYR A 490 13.03 7.36 -20.56
C TYR A 490 11.84 6.96 -19.71
N THR A 491 11.62 7.69 -18.63
CA THR A 491 10.36 7.70 -17.91
C THR A 491 9.60 8.96 -18.34
N ALA A 492 8.45 8.76 -18.95
CA ALA A 492 7.54 9.80 -19.37
C ALA A 492 6.44 9.99 -18.32
N SER A 493 6.13 11.21 -17.93
CA SER A 493 5.07 11.48 -16.96
C SER A 493 4.28 12.74 -17.29
N PHE A 494 3.04 12.77 -16.79
CA PHE A 494 2.21 13.96 -16.80
C PHE A 494 1.38 14.00 -15.52
N VAL A 495 1.27 15.18 -14.92
CA VAL A 495 0.36 15.41 -13.78
C VAL A 495 -0.65 16.47 -14.18
N GLY A 496 -1.92 16.11 -14.20
CA GLY A 496 -3.04 16.99 -14.54
C GLY A 496 -3.84 17.41 -13.30
N LEU A 497 -4.33 18.64 -13.30
CA LEU A 497 -5.27 19.21 -12.33
C LEU A 497 -6.59 19.50 -13.05
N PHE A 498 -7.67 18.87 -12.64
CA PHE A 498 -8.96 18.96 -13.34
C PHE A 498 -10.13 19.27 -12.43
N PRO A 499 -10.98 20.30 -12.73
CA PRO A 499 -10.70 21.43 -13.64
C PRO A 499 -9.48 22.27 -13.18
N ALA A 500 -8.90 23.11 -14.05
CA ALA A 500 -7.68 23.86 -13.70
C ALA A 500 -7.93 24.90 -12.59
N GLU A 501 -9.10 25.55 -12.60
CA GLU A 501 -9.44 26.65 -11.69
C GLU A 501 -9.78 26.16 -10.29
N ASP A 502 -10.61 25.10 -10.20
CA ASP A 502 -11.04 24.47 -8.94
C ASP A 502 -10.91 22.95 -9.05
N PRO A 503 -9.71 22.41 -8.84
CA PRO A 503 -9.46 21.00 -9.11
C PRO A 503 -10.24 20.04 -8.23
N GLN A 504 -11.01 19.16 -8.86
CA GLN A 504 -11.68 18.04 -8.23
C GLN A 504 -10.81 16.78 -8.25
N LEU A 505 -9.92 16.66 -9.25
CA LEU A 505 -9.00 15.55 -9.40
C LEU A 505 -7.59 16.02 -9.72
N VAL A 506 -6.62 15.34 -9.13
CA VAL A 506 -5.23 15.31 -9.57
C VAL A 506 -5.00 13.95 -10.22
N ILE A 507 -4.53 13.93 -11.47
CA ILE A 507 -4.27 12.70 -12.22
C ILE A 507 -2.81 12.67 -12.61
N LEU A 508 -2.09 11.71 -12.05
CA LEU A 508 -0.71 11.43 -12.43
C LEU A 508 -0.68 10.20 -13.31
N VAL A 509 -0.05 10.34 -14.48
CA VAL A 509 0.30 9.22 -15.37
C VAL A 509 1.82 9.16 -15.49
N LYS A 510 2.37 7.97 -15.31
CA LYS A 510 3.80 7.66 -15.51
C LYS A 510 3.89 6.45 -16.42
N LEU A 511 4.73 6.52 -17.46
CA LEU A 511 5.02 5.43 -18.38
C LEU A 511 6.52 5.14 -18.39
N ASP A 512 6.87 3.87 -18.33
CA ASP A 512 8.25 3.40 -18.33
C ASP A 512 8.66 3.03 -19.75
N ASP A 513 9.64 3.77 -20.28
CA ASP A 513 10.25 3.56 -21.59
C ASP A 513 9.24 3.45 -22.74
N PRO A 514 8.30 4.41 -22.89
CA PRO A 514 7.36 4.42 -23.98
C PRO A 514 8.02 4.83 -25.30
N LYS A 515 7.59 4.30 -26.42
CA LYS A 515 7.93 4.86 -27.73
C LYS A 515 7.43 6.29 -27.81
N GLY A 516 8.32 7.22 -28.16
CA GLY A 516 8.01 8.66 -28.22
C GLY A 516 8.55 9.50 -27.06
N ALA A 517 9.14 8.89 -26.04
CA ALA A 517 9.89 9.46 -24.90
C ALA A 517 9.24 10.63 -24.12
N TYR A 518 8.68 11.65 -24.78
CA TYR A 518 8.22 12.88 -24.15
C TYR A 518 6.86 12.71 -23.46
N GLY A 519 6.77 13.07 -22.16
CA GLY A 519 5.56 12.95 -21.37
C GLY A 519 4.36 13.76 -21.89
N GLY A 520 4.61 14.88 -22.57
CA GLY A 520 3.58 15.70 -23.19
C GLY A 520 2.86 15.02 -24.38
N VAL A 521 3.51 14.08 -25.06
CA VAL A 521 2.95 13.37 -26.20
C VAL A 521 2.60 11.89 -25.89
N THR A 522 3.06 11.35 -24.76
CA THR A 522 2.82 9.95 -24.39
C THR A 522 1.93 9.83 -23.16
N ALA A 523 2.27 10.49 -22.05
CA ALA A 523 1.52 10.40 -20.79
C ALA A 523 0.31 11.37 -20.73
N ALA A 524 0.41 12.55 -21.32
CA ALA A 524 -0.67 13.54 -21.33
C ALA A 524 -1.94 13.05 -22.07
N PRO A 525 -1.88 12.36 -23.22
CA PRO A 525 -3.04 11.75 -23.85
C PRO A 525 -3.75 10.70 -22.99
N VAL A 526 -3.03 9.99 -22.14
CA VAL A 526 -3.64 9.00 -21.22
C VAL A 526 -4.50 9.72 -20.17
N THR A 527 -4.02 10.85 -19.63
CA THR A 527 -4.83 11.69 -18.73
C THR A 527 -6.11 12.18 -19.42
N LYS A 528 -6.01 12.63 -20.69
CA LYS A 528 -7.18 12.98 -21.50
C LYS A 528 -8.16 11.83 -21.64
N ALA A 529 -7.67 10.62 -21.95
CA ALA A 529 -8.50 9.44 -22.10
C ALA A 529 -9.21 9.06 -20.79
N VAL A 530 -8.51 9.09 -19.66
CA VAL A 530 -9.09 8.84 -18.33
C VAL A 530 -10.20 9.84 -18.03
N LEU A 531 -9.94 11.15 -18.21
CA LEU A 531 -10.91 12.20 -17.94
C LEU A 531 -12.12 12.11 -18.87
N ALA A 532 -11.90 11.94 -20.17
CA ALA A 532 -12.98 11.83 -21.15
C ALA A 532 -13.91 10.63 -20.83
N ALA A 533 -13.32 9.48 -20.47
CA ALA A 533 -14.09 8.31 -20.07
C ALA A 533 -14.84 8.51 -18.74
N ALA A 534 -14.20 9.13 -17.73
CA ALA A 534 -14.84 9.42 -16.44
C ALA A 534 -16.01 10.41 -16.58
N ILE A 535 -15.84 11.46 -17.38
CA ILE A 535 -16.90 12.43 -17.67
C ILE A 535 -18.06 11.76 -18.42
N ALA A 536 -17.77 10.96 -19.45
CA ALA A 536 -18.78 10.24 -20.23
C ALA A 536 -19.54 9.21 -19.38
N ALA A 537 -18.87 8.53 -18.47
CA ALA A 537 -19.47 7.59 -17.53
C ALA A 537 -20.24 8.28 -16.40
N ARG A 538 -20.12 9.60 -16.24
CA ARG A 538 -20.63 10.35 -15.09
C ARG A 538 -20.16 9.72 -13.76
N ASP A 539 -18.87 9.41 -13.69
CA ASP A 539 -18.30 8.76 -12.53
C ASP A 539 -18.56 9.57 -11.25
N ALA A 540 -18.88 8.87 -10.17
CA ALA A 540 -19.24 9.47 -8.89
C ALA A 540 -18.07 10.26 -8.22
N ALA A 541 -16.84 10.08 -8.68
CA ALA A 541 -15.69 10.86 -8.24
C ALA A 541 -15.71 12.30 -8.78
N LEU A 542 -16.52 12.60 -9.79
CA LEU A 542 -16.67 13.92 -10.39
C LEU A 542 -18.03 14.54 -10.02
N ASP A 543 -18.00 15.79 -9.56
CA ASP A 543 -19.20 16.59 -9.39
C ASP A 543 -19.48 17.38 -10.69
N PRO A 544 -20.53 17.01 -11.45
CA PRO A 544 -20.86 17.68 -12.71
C PRO A 544 -21.19 19.17 -12.55
N SER A 545 -21.66 19.61 -11.38
CA SER A 545 -22.01 21.01 -11.12
C SER A 545 -20.78 21.90 -11.09
N GLY A 546 -19.66 21.41 -10.57
CA GLY A 546 -18.36 22.09 -10.53
C GLY A 546 -17.59 22.07 -11.85
N LEU A 547 -18.04 21.26 -12.85
CA LEU A 547 -17.38 21.22 -14.16
C LEU A 547 -17.78 22.38 -15.09
N ARG A 548 -18.86 23.10 -14.77
CA ARG A 548 -19.30 24.28 -15.51
C ARG A 548 -18.53 25.51 -15.02
N GLY A 549 -17.25 25.61 -15.42
CA GLY A 549 -16.48 26.85 -15.24
C GLY A 549 -17.08 28.01 -16.03
N PRO A 550 -16.82 29.27 -15.67
CA PRO A 550 -17.13 30.41 -16.51
C PRO A 550 -16.48 30.22 -17.89
N PRO A 551 -17.12 30.69 -18.98
CA PRO A 551 -16.52 30.59 -20.31
C PRO A 551 -15.13 31.23 -20.28
N PRO A 552 -14.15 30.68 -21.01
CA PRO A 552 -12.80 31.21 -21.02
C PRO A 552 -12.84 32.68 -21.40
N THR A 553 -12.29 33.53 -20.55
CA THR A 553 -12.07 34.95 -20.90
C THR A 553 -11.08 34.93 -22.05
N PRO A 554 -11.41 35.48 -23.21
CA PRO A 554 -10.49 35.46 -24.32
C PRO A 554 -9.21 36.17 -23.89
N SER A 555 -8.09 35.48 -23.93
CA SER A 555 -6.75 36.06 -23.78
C SER A 555 -6.60 37.14 -24.85
N PRO A 556 -6.08 38.33 -24.55
CA PRO A 556 -5.90 39.32 -25.58
C PRO A 556 -5.01 38.72 -26.67
N ALA A 557 -5.58 38.57 -27.86
CA ALA A 557 -4.87 38.09 -29.02
C ALA A 557 -3.69 39.06 -29.27
N VAL A 558 -2.47 38.55 -29.11
CA VAL A 558 -1.29 39.24 -29.64
C VAL A 558 -1.51 39.24 -31.15
N ALA A 559 -1.73 40.43 -31.69
CA ALA A 559 -1.85 40.64 -33.13
C ALA A 559 -0.50 40.24 -33.76
N VAL A 560 -0.47 39.03 -34.33
CA VAL A 560 0.58 38.64 -35.26
C VAL A 560 0.28 39.37 -36.58
N THR A 561 1.00 40.41 -36.86
CA THR A 561 1.01 41.02 -38.18
C THR A 561 1.47 39.98 -39.19
N ALA A 562 0.54 39.60 -40.06
CA ALA A 562 0.82 38.73 -41.18
C ALA A 562 1.71 39.50 -42.18
N ASP A 563 2.94 39.07 -42.36
CA ASP A 563 3.72 39.36 -43.52
C ASP A 563 3.85 38.12 -44.39
N ALA A 564 3.39 38.33 -45.59
CA ALA A 564 3.38 37.58 -46.84
C ALA A 564 4.07 36.21 -46.94
N ALA A 565 3.25 35.26 -47.31
CA ALA A 565 3.38 34.21 -48.32
C ALA A 565 4.80 33.77 -48.79
N SER A 566 5.12 32.51 -48.51
CA SER A 566 5.78 31.64 -49.49
C SER A 566 5.24 30.20 -49.32
N ASP A 567 4.59 29.74 -50.37
CA ASP A 567 4.17 28.36 -50.61
C ASP A 567 5.41 27.44 -50.65
N ASP A 568 5.53 26.53 -49.71
CA ASP A 568 6.22 25.24 -49.90
C ASP A 568 5.67 24.21 -48.92
N PRO A 569 5.39 22.96 -49.39
CA PRO A 569 4.81 21.92 -48.55
C PRO A 569 5.86 21.38 -47.56
N PRO A 570 5.45 20.91 -46.38
CA PRO A 570 6.37 20.42 -45.35
C PRO A 570 7.09 19.16 -45.86
N GLY A 571 8.34 19.35 -46.27
CA GLY A 571 9.26 18.27 -46.66
C GLY A 571 9.74 17.52 -45.41
N ALA A 572 9.94 16.24 -45.65
CA ALA A 572 10.45 15.24 -44.73
C ALA A 572 11.58 15.72 -43.80
N VAL A 573 11.46 15.47 -42.52
CA VAL A 573 12.53 15.65 -41.53
C VAL A 573 13.71 14.76 -41.91
N ARG A 574 14.76 15.37 -42.45
CA ARG A 574 16.05 14.72 -42.57
C ARG A 574 16.66 14.55 -41.19
N THR A 575 16.82 13.30 -40.80
CA THR A 575 17.70 12.89 -39.70
C THR A 575 19.16 13.16 -40.12
N THR A 576 19.73 14.25 -39.71
CA THR A 576 21.18 14.45 -39.81
C THR A 576 21.72 14.86 -38.44
N GLY A 577 22.65 14.08 -37.94
CA GLY A 577 23.58 14.46 -36.90
C GLY A 577 23.22 13.92 -35.53
N ALA A 578 23.86 12.80 -35.17
CA ALA A 578 23.99 12.36 -33.78
C ALA A 578 24.57 13.51 -32.96
N ALA A 579 23.84 13.95 -31.93
CA ALA A 579 24.35 14.87 -30.94
C ALA A 579 25.59 14.25 -30.29
N PRO A 580 26.69 15.01 -30.08
CA PRO A 580 27.87 14.47 -29.39
C PRO A 580 27.47 13.97 -28.00
N ALA A 581 27.95 12.78 -27.66
CA ALA A 581 27.75 12.20 -26.34
C ALA A 581 28.24 13.17 -25.26
N PRO A 582 27.49 13.41 -24.18
CA PRO A 582 27.99 14.22 -23.09
C PRO A 582 29.24 13.56 -22.49
N PRO A 583 30.21 14.34 -21.99
CA PRO A 583 31.42 13.81 -21.38
C PRO A 583 31.07 12.84 -20.24
N PRO A 584 31.89 11.82 -19.99
CA PRO A 584 31.60 10.82 -18.97
C PRO A 584 31.48 11.50 -17.60
N VAL A 585 30.35 11.34 -16.99
CA VAL A 585 30.11 11.71 -15.59
C VAL A 585 30.94 10.74 -14.75
N ALA A 586 31.80 11.27 -13.87
CA ALA A 586 32.58 10.46 -12.94
C ALA A 586 31.67 9.46 -12.21
N PRO A 587 32.09 8.20 -12.04
CA PRO A 587 31.27 7.19 -11.41
C PRO A 587 30.92 7.63 -9.98
N PRO A 588 29.65 7.49 -9.57
CA PRO A 588 29.28 7.74 -8.19
C PRO A 588 30.02 6.74 -7.29
N VAL A 589 30.61 7.26 -6.21
CA VAL A 589 31.22 6.46 -5.15
C VAL A 589 30.17 5.48 -4.63
N PRO A 590 30.49 4.18 -4.41
CA PRO A 590 29.53 3.21 -3.90
C PRO A 590 29.07 3.63 -2.50
N ILE A 591 27.81 3.95 -2.36
CA ILE A 591 27.18 4.23 -1.08
C ILE A 591 26.78 2.89 -0.48
N ALA A 592 27.38 2.57 0.68
CA ALA A 592 26.92 1.48 1.51
C ALA A 592 25.45 1.77 1.93
N PHE A 593 24.54 0.88 1.58
CA PHE A 593 23.17 0.95 2.03
C PHE A 593 23.12 0.54 3.51
N ASP A 594 23.01 1.52 4.40
CA ASP A 594 22.40 1.27 5.69
C ASP A 594 20.89 1.14 5.46
N PRO A 595 20.25 0.02 5.85
CA PRO A 595 18.82 -0.10 5.71
C PRO A 595 18.15 0.99 6.56
N PRO A 596 17.21 1.78 6.01
CA PRO A 596 16.54 2.81 6.77
C PRO A 596 15.83 2.17 7.96
N ILE A 597 16.05 2.73 9.16
CA ILE A 597 15.29 2.41 10.37
C ILE A 597 13.83 2.77 10.05
N ARG A 598 13.00 1.77 9.79
CA ARG A 598 11.57 1.97 9.55
C ARG A 598 10.92 2.34 10.87
N PRO A 599 10.29 3.51 11.02
CA PRO A 599 9.36 3.72 12.11
C PRO A 599 8.22 2.70 11.92
N PRO A 600 7.73 2.06 12.99
CA PRO A 600 6.57 1.19 12.87
C PRO A 600 5.41 2.03 12.33
N VAL A 601 4.77 1.56 11.25
CA VAL A 601 3.51 2.12 10.76
C VAL A 601 2.48 1.79 11.83
N THR A 602 2.26 2.69 12.76
CA THR A 602 1.19 2.61 13.74
C THR A 602 -0.04 3.28 13.14
N PHE A 603 -0.97 2.48 12.63
CA PHE A 603 -2.33 2.96 12.47
C PHE A 603 -2.89 3.20 13.87
N ASP A 604 -3.11 4.46 14.22
CA ASP A 604 -3.85 4.84 15.42
C ASP A 604 -5.36 4.72 15.10
N LEU A 605 -5.79 3.49 14.87
CA LEU A 605 -7.20 3.16 14.90
C LEU A 605 -7.60 3.32 16.37
N ALA A 606 -8.62 4.14 16.64
CA ALA A 606 -9.13 4.36 17.98
C ALA A 606 -9.20 3.03 18.72
N ARG A 607 -8.45 2.94 19.83
CA ARG A 607 -8.45 1.72 20.64
C ARG A 607 -9.89 1.45 21.05
N PRO A 608 -10.40 0.22 20.90
CA PRO A 608 -11.66 -0.14 21.50
C PRO A 608 -11.55 0.21 22.99
N SER A 609 -12.52 0.93 23.51
CA SER A 609 -12.61 1.27 24.93
C SER A 609 -12.46 -0.02 25.74
N ARG A 610 -11.42 -0.06 26.57
CA ARG A 610 -11.10 -1.19 27.43
C ARG A 610 -12.29 -1.42 28.34
N PRO A 611 -12.81 -2.64 28.50
CA PRO A 611 -13.82 -2.89 29.51
C PRO A 611 -13.23 -2.54 30.88
N GLU A 612 -13.88 -1.67 31.61
CA GLU A 612 -13.54 -1.35 32.99
C GLU A 612 -13.53 -2.63 33.83
N GLY A 613 -12.36 -3.01 34.38
CA GLY A 613 -12.25 -4.13 35.30
C GLY A 613 -11.01 -5.00 35.20
N VAL A 614 -10.07 -4.78 34.26
CA VAL A 614 -8.80 -5.51 34.27
C VAL A 614 -7.77 -4.73 35.06
N VAL A 615 -7.46 -5.19 36.27
CA VAL A 615 -6.33 -4.71 37.07
C VAL A 615 -5.06 -4.97 36.26
N ASP A 616 -4.39 -3.90 35.82
CA ASP A 616 -3.07 -3.98 35.17
C ASP A 616 -2.08 -4.55 36.18
N SER A 617 -1.74 -5.83 36.06
CA SER A 617 -0.65 -6.41 36.84
C SER A 617 0.66 -5.78 36.36
N LEU A 618 1.27 -4.95 37.20
CA LEU A 618 2.60 -4.42 36.99
C LEU A 618 3.59 -5.59 36.91
N ARG A 619 4.50 -5.55 35.95
CA ARG A 619 5.53 -6.56 35.70
C ARG A 619 6.89 -5.90 35.81
N ALA A 620 7.85 -6.59 36.45
CA ALA A 620 9.22 -6.11 36.51
C ALA A 620 9.92 -6.31 35.14
N VAL A 621 10.64 -5.30 34.69
CA VAL A 621 11.49 -5.38 33.51
C VAL A 621 12.60 -6.41 33.78
N PRO A 622 12.73 -7.49 32.97
CA PRO A 622 13.78 -8.48 33.13
C PRO A 622 15.18 -7.88 32.98
N ASP A 623 16.13 -8.40 33.73
CA ASP A 623 17.54 -8.10 33.48
C ASP A 623 18.01 -8.88 32.25
N VAL A 624 18.41 -8.15 31.23
CA VAL A 624 18.90 -8.69 29.96
C VAL A 624 20.37 -8.30 29.71
N THR A 625 21.05 -7.82 30.73
CA THR A 625 22.46 -7.40 30.66
C THR A 625 23.33 -8.60 30.24
N GLY A 626 24.20 -8.41 29.27
CA GLY A 626 25.08 -9.46 28.74
C GLY A 626 24.44 -10.50 27.82
N LEU A 627 23.14 -10.42 27.57
CA LEU A 627 22.50 -11.30 26.59
C LEU A 627 22.70 -10.78 25.15
N PRO A 628 22.88 -11.67 24.17
CA PRO A 628 22.82 -11.28 22.75
C PRO A 628 21.48 -10.60 22.44
N THR A 629 21.49 -9.58 21.59
CA THR A 629 20.30 -8.74 21.27
C THR A 629 19.03 -9.56 20.99
N ARG A 630 19.13 -10.65 20.23
CA ARG A 630 17.98 -11.54 19.96
C ARG A 630 17.44 -12.25 21.21
N ALA A 631 18.30 -12.61 22.14
CA ALA A 631 17.92 -13.26 23.39
C ALA A 631 17.28 -12.25 24.35
N ALA A 632 17.85 -11.05 24.45
CA ALA A 632 17.33 -9.93 25.22
C ALA A 632 15.91 -9.53 24.76
N VAL A 633 15.72 -9.37 23.46
CA VAL A 633 14.40 -9.08 22.88
C VAL A 633 13.38 -10.17 23.21
N ARG A 634 13.75 -11.45 23.07
CA ARG A 634 12.86 -12.57 23.42
C ARG A 634 12.46 -12.58 24.90
N ALA A 635 13.42 -12.32 25.79
CA ALA A 635 13.16 -12.27 27.22
C ALA A 635 12.18 -11.14 27.60
N LEU A 636 12.36 -9.95 27.03
CA LEU A 636 11.47 -8.81 27.23
C LEU A 636 10.07 -9.05 26.65
N HIS A 637 9.96 -9.66 25.46
CA HIS A 637 8.67 -10.05 24.88
C HIS A 637 7.96 -11.14 25.71
N ALA A 638 8.69 -12.13 26.20
CA ALA A 638 8.13 -13.19 27.07
C ALA A 638 7.59 -12.62 28.39
N ALA A 639 8.21 -11.54 28.91
CA ALA A 639 7.71 -10.80 30.06
C ALA A 639 6.52 -9.87 29.72
N GLY A 640 6.13 -9.77 28.46
CA GLY A 640 4.97 -9.01 28.01
C GLY A 640 5.26 -7.54 27.69
N PHE A 641 6.50 -7.15 27.45
CA PHE A 641 6.89 -5.80 27.06
C PHE A 641 7.08 -5.66 25.56
N ARG A 642 6.96 -4.46 25.04
CA ARG A 642 7.31 -4.10 23.66
C ARG A 642 8.75 -3.57 23.63
N VAL A 643 9.54 -3.94 22.61
CA VAL A 643 10.95 -3.57 22.53
C VAL A 643 11.20 -2.71 21.29
N VAL A 644 11.94 -1.59 21.50
CA VAL A 644 12.50 -0.78 20.42
C VAL A 644 14.01 -0.82 20.55
N LEU A 645 14.68 -1.23 19.45
CA LEU A 645 16.13 -1.16 19.34
C LEU A 645 16.52 0.28 19.03
N VAL A 646 17.40 0.86 19.83
CA VAL A 646 17.90 2.23 19.67
C VAL A 646 19.37 2.15 19.32
N GLY A 647 19.79 2.85 18.26
CA GLY A 647 21.08 2.86 17.60
C GLY A 647 22.35 2.64 18.42
N GLU A 648 23.53 2.67 17.79
CA GLU A 648 24.84 2.31 18.32
C GLU A 648 25.17 3.02 19.64
N GLY A 649 25.21 2.25 20.73
CA GLY A 649 25.67 2.68 22.04
C GLY A 649 26.21 1.49 22.79
N ALA A 650 27.40 1.62 23.36
CA ALA A 650 28.08 0.60 24.18
C ALA A 650 27.41 0.47 25.57
N GLY A 651 26.11 0.15 25.61
CA GLY A 651 25.40 -0.03 26.86
C GLY A 651 24.35 -1.13 26.76
N SER A 652 24.55 -2.21 27.51
CA SER A 652 23.66 -3.37 27.56
C SER A 652 22.45 -3.18 28.53
N SER A 653 22.10 -1.96 28.90
CA SER A 653 21.01 -1.69 29.86
C SER A 653 19.73 -1.23 29.18
N THR A 654 18.59 -1.78 29.62
CA THR A 654 17.26 -1.38 29.18
C THR A 654 16.87 0.01 29.72
N MET A 655 16.05 0.74 28.94
CA MET A 655 15.38 1.95 29.40
C MET A 655 13.84 1.75 29.30
N PRO A 656 13.09 1.75 30.40
CA PRO A 656 13.51 1.82 31.80
C PRO A 656 14.38 0.65 32.27
N ALA A 657 15.13 0.86 33.37
CA ALA A 657 16.09 -0.11 33.90
C ALA A 657 15.44 -1.43 34.34
N ALA A 658 16.21 -2.50 34.36
CA ALA A 658 15.80 -3.80 34.90
C ALA A 658 15.25 -3.65 36.33
N GLY A 659 14.19 -4.41 36.67
CA GLY A 659 13.48 -4.31 37.94
C GLY A 659 12.38 -3.24 38.01
N THR A 660 12.31 -2.30 37.07
CA THR A 660 11.24 -1.29 37.02
C THR A 660 9.88 -1.97 36.81
N LEU A 661 8.87 -1.65 37.63
CA LEU A 661 7.53 -2.17 37.51
C LEU A 661 6.73 -1.35 36.47
N LEU A 662 6.29 -1.98 35.41
CA LEU A 662 5.55 -1.37 34.30
C LEU A 662 4.33 -2.21 33.92
N PRO A 663 3.28 -1.58 33.37
CA PRO A 663 2.12 -2.32 32.87
C PRO A 663 2.51 -3.20 31.66
N ALA A 664 1.79 -4.31 31.46
CA ALA A 664 1.96 -5.16 30.29
C ALA A 664 1.78 -4.34 28.99
N GLY A 665 2.69 -4.56 28.01
CA GLY A 665 2.71 -3.80 26.77
C GLY A 665 3.50 -2.47 26.82
N ALA A 666 4.10 -2.11 27.95
CA ALA A 666 4.98 -0.95 28.04
C ALA A 666 6.19 -1.08 27.10
N LEU A 667 6.68 0.06 26.60
CA LEU A 667 7.77 0.12 25.65
C LEU A 667 9.12 0.15 26.36
N ILE A 668 10.00 -0.79 26.06
CA ILE A 668 11.38 -0.85 26.54
C ILE A 668 12.33 -0.51 25.39
N ARG A 669 13.23 0.44 25.62
CA ARG A 669 14.32 0.75 24.69
C ARG A 669 15.53 -0.10 25.04
N LEU A 670 16.04 -0.83 24.04
CA LEU A 670 17.22 -1.69 24.18
C LEU A 670 18.29 -1.21 23.19
N PRO A 671 19.50 -0.83 23.65
CA PRO A 671 20.60 -0.52 22.76
C PRO A 671 20.99 -1.75 21.95
N SER A 672 21.21 -1.58 20.65
CA SER A 672 21.68 -2.66 19.76
C SER A 672 23.21 -2.71 19.84
N ALA A 673 23.77 -3.78 20.38
CA ALA A 673 25.17 -4.12 20.13
C ALA A 673 25.26 -4.81 18.76
N ARG A 674 26.32 -4.53 18.00
CA ARG A 674 26.65 -5.19 16.71
C ARG A 674 26.74 -6.70 16.84
#